data_4e244a5ffe70f5cadee1230760e955ac
#
_entry.id   4e244a5ffe70f5cadee1230760e955ac
#
_cell.length_a   1.000
_cell.length_b   1.000
_cell.length_c   1.000
_cell.angle_alpha   90.00
_cell.angle_beta   90.00
_cell.angle_gamma   90.00
#
_symmetry.space_group_name_H-M   'P 1'
#
loop_
_entity.id
_entity.type
_entity.pdbx_description
1 polymer ?
#
loop_
_entity_poly.entity_id
_entity_poly.type
_entity_poly.pdbx_seq_one_letter_code
_entity_poly.pdbx_strand_id
1 'polypeptide(L)'
;MAETNFRVVNQPVRKKDAMQLLLGKPAYVDDVTPHDCLVVKVLRSPHAHALIEEINTDIACKVPGIECIFTYKDVPQKRFTMAGQTFPEPSPYDRLILDQRVRFVGDAVAIVAGETEKAVDKALKLIKVKYQVLEPVLDFHTAKDNKILVHPEDSWRSLCPVGADNQRNLCASETCGDGDVDAVLADCDEVVEHTYHTKACQQAMMETFRTYTEIDHYGRLHIISSTQIVFHVRRIIANALDIPKSKIHVEKPRIGGGFGAKQTVVAEVYPALVTWKTGKAAKMIYSREECQIAGSPRHEMEVHVRVGANKDGVIRAIDVYTLSNTGAFGEHGPTTVGLSGHKSIPLYTGNLEAFRFAYDVVYTNVQAAGAYRGYGATQGIFAVESAVSELADRLGIDPVAIRERNMVREGQVMTAYYNEQTNACALDRCMARCKELFGWDEKYPVRDMGNGKVRTAGVAMAMQGSGISGVDVGSATIKLSDEGFYNLSIGAADMGTGCDTILAQMAAECLDCSVDDIAVFGADSDASPYDSGSYASSTTYVTGKAVEKACAQLKENLCKIAAGMLNCGVDEVEFAGRTVRKLDGTGEVSLFDIATKSMCGNETAVQATASHSSPISPPPFMVGMVEIELDKETGQVDVLDYVAVVDCGTPVNPNLARVQTEGGIVQGIGMALFEDVTYEPTGRIAENSFMQYKIPTRLDMGKLRVEFESSYEQSGPFGAKSIGEIVINTPSPALAHAIAHATGVWHRELPITPEKVLWGIKKGQE
;
A
#
# COMPACT_ATOMS: atom_id res chain seq x y z
N MET A 1 29.00 2.09 15.16
CA MET A 1 28.28 3.38 15.30
C MET A 1 27.95 3.56 16.77
N ALA A 2 28.08 4.78 17.34
CA ALA A 2 27.65 5.02 18.70
C ALA A 2 26.14 4.74 18.79
N GLU A 3 25.72 3.91 19.73
CA GLU A 3 24.30 3.74 20.03
C GLU A 3 23.72 5.11 20.38
N THR A 4 22.91 5.66 19.48
CA THR A 4 22.15 6.89 19.77
C THR A 4 21.10 6.50 20.79
N ASN A 5 21.32 6.85 22.03
CA ASN A 5 20.43 6.49 23.13
C ASN A 5 19.23 7.47 23.14
N PHE A 6 18.21 7.16 22.34
CA PHE A 6 16.95 7.91 22.30
C PHE A 6 16.15 7.69 23.58
N ARG A 7 15.45 8.72 24.03
CA ARG A 7 14.62 8.69 25.24
C ARG A 7 13.25 8.09 24.99
N VAL A 8 12.64 8.38 23.83
CA VAL A 8 11.27 7.99 23.46
C VAL A 8 11.25 7.23 22.14
N VAL A 9 12.03 7.63 21.16
CA VAL A 9 12.22 6.91 19.89
C VAL A 9 12.93 5.58 20.19
N ASN A 10 12.61 4.54 19.41
CA ASN A 10 13.07 3.17 19.64
C ASN A 10 12.60 2.55 20.96
N GLN A 11 11.53 3.08 21.56
CA GLN A 11 10.91 2.53 22.77
C GLN A 11 9.54 1.91 22.43
N PRO A 12 9.13 0.83 23.13
CA PRO A 12 7.86 0.13 22.90
C PRO A 12 6.67 0.87 23.54
N VAL A 13 6.47 2.12 23.13
CA VAL A 13 5.37 2.94 23.63
C VAL A 13 4.03 2.33 23.24
N ARG A 14 3.08 2.32 24.16
CA ARG A 14 1.70 1.85 23.90
C ARG A 14 1.03 2.75 22.86
N LYS A 15 0.32 2.12 21.91
CA LYS A 15 -0.49 2.85 20.93
C LYS A 15 -1.50 3.76 21.63
N LYS A 16 -1.54 5.06 21.30
CA LYS A 16 -2.30 6.10 22.02
C LYS A 16 -3.79 5.80 22.16
N ASP A 17 -4.38 5.20 21.14
CA ASP A 17 -5.82 4.88 21.10
C ASP A 17 -6.16 3.43 21.50
N ALA A 18 -5.17 2.58 21.78
CA ALA A 18 -5.36 1.15 21.99
C ALA A 18 -6.40 0.84 23.08
N MET A 19 -6.30 1.53 24.23
CA MET A 19 -7.21 1.26 25.36
C MET A 19 -8.66 1.60 25.02
N GLN A 20 -8.89 2.73 24.34
CA GLN A 20 -10.24 3.16 23.99
C GLN A 20 -10.87 2.24 22.94
N LEU A 21 -10.09 1.81 21.96
CA LEU A 21 -10.55 0.85 20.95
C LEU A 21 -10.89 -0.51 21.58
N LEU A 22 -10.06 -1.01 22.51
CA LEU A 22 -10.33 -2.25 23.25
C LEU A 22 -11.58 -2.16 24.14
N LEU A 23 -11.89 -0.97 24.63
CA LEU A 23 -13.11 -0.70 25.41
C LEU A 23 -14.36 -0.47 24.54
N GLY A 24 -14.22 -0.58 23.20
CA GLY A 24 -15.33 -0.44 22.26
C GLY A 24 -15.86 0.98 22.11
N LYS A 25 -15.01 2.00 22.31
CA LYS A 25 -15.44 3.40 22.08
C LYS A 25 -15.68 3.63 20.59
N PRO A 26 -16.76 4.36 20.23
CA PRO A 26 -17.05 4.71 18.85
C PRO A 26 -15.86 5.40 18.18
N ALA A 27 -15.45 4.91 17.02
CA ALA A 27 -14.25 5.41 16.35
C ALA A 27 -14.29 5.32 14.82
N TYR A 28 -15.12 4.46 14.26
CA TYR A 28 -15.18 4.19 12.82
C TYR A 28 -16.31 4.97 12.15
N VAL A 29 -16.32 5.06 10.81
CA VAL A 29 -17.32 5.84 10.06
C VAL A 29 -18.77 5.57 10.54
N ASP A 30 -19.12 4.31 10.70
CA ASP A 30 -20.48 3.91 11.07
C ASP A 30 -20.83 4.24 12.52
N ASP A 31 -19.83 4.33 13.39
CA ASP A 31 -19.99 4.68 14.79
C ASP A 31 -20.20 6.20 15.02
N VAL A 32 -19.54 7.03 14.20
CA VAL A 32 -19.46 8.49 14.42
C VAL A 32 -20.37 9.30 13.50
N THR A 33 -21.09 8.63 12.59
CA THR A 33 -22.00 9.29 11.65
C THR A 33 -23.48 9.01 11.98
N PRO A 34 -24.39 9.95 11.67
CA PRO A 34 -25.83 9.78 11.89
C PRO A 34 -26.40 8.54 11.19
N HIS A 35 -27.45 7.98 11.77
CA HIS A 35 -28.18 6.85 11.18
C HIS A 35 -29.42 7.30 10.38
N ASP A 36 -29.93 8.50 10.63
CA ASP A 36 -31.07 9.13 9.95
C ASP A 36 -30.64 9.83 8.66
N CYS A 37 -30.05 9.07 7.74
CA CYS A 37 -29.59 9.55 6.45
C CYS A 37 -30.06 8.60 5.34
N LEU A 38 -29.95 9.04 4.07
CA LEU A 38 -30.26 8.18 2.94
C LEU A 38 -29.25 7.03 2.84
N VAL A 39 -29.77 5.83 2.65
CA VAL A 39 -28.97 4.65 2.27
C VAL A 39 -28.73 4.68 0.78
N VAL A 40 -27.48 4.58 0.37
CA VAL A 40 -27.07 4.56 -1.05
C VAL A 40 -26.58 3.18 -1.43
N LYS A 41 -27.09 2.63 -2.52
CA LYS A 41 -26.59 1.41 -3.16
C LYS A 41 -26.49 1.58 -4.69
N VAL A 42 -25.73 0.72 -5.31
CA VAL A 42 -25.47 0.74 -6.76
C VAL A 42 -26.04 -0.51 -7.43
N LEU A 43 -26.81 -0.31 -8.50
CA LEU A 43 -27.13 -1.39 -9.42
C LEU A 43 -25.88 -1.73 -10.24
N ARG A 44 -25.51 -2.99 -10.27
CA ARG A 44 -24.27 -3.45 -10.92
C ARG A 44 -24.56 -4.22 -12.20
N SER A 45 -23.67 -4.10 -13.18
CA SER A 45 -23.76 -4.80 -14.45
C SER A 45 -23.60 -6.31 -14.28
N PRO A 46 -24.47 -7.13 -14.91
CA PRO A 46 -24.27 -8.57 -15.02
C PRO A 46 -23.37 -8.96 -16.21
N HIS A 47 -22.96 -7.99 -17.03
CA HIS A 47 -22.19 -8.20 -18.26
C HIS A 47 -20.78 -7.62 -18.14
N ALA A 48 -19.81 -8.33 -18.68
CA ALA A 48 -18.43 -7.90 -18.73
C ALA A 48 -18.21 -6.75 -19.72
N HIS A 49 -18.95 -6.72 -20.82
CA HIS A 49 -18.87 -5.65 -21.82
C HIS A 49 -20.24 -5.47 -22.47
N ALA A 50 -20.84 -4.30 -22.33
CA ALA A 50 -22.12 -3.99 -22.94
C ALA A 50 -22.37 -2.48 -23.05
N LEU A 51 -23.28 -2.09 -23.95
CA LEU A 51 -23.85 -0.75 -24.00
C LEU A 51 -25.25 -0.78 -23.39
N ILE A 52 -25.59 0.18 -22.56
CA ILE A 52 -26.96 0.39 -22.06
C ILE A 52 -27.78 1.06 -23.16
N GLU A 53 -28.66 0.31 -23.77
CA GLU A 53 -29.62 0.85 -24.78
C GLU A 53 -30.76 1.60 -24.10
N GLU A 54 -31.31 1.01 -23.04
CA GLU A 54 -32.43 1.57 -22.30
C GLU A 54 -32.30 1.23 -20.81
N ILE A 55 -32.62 2.18 -19.94
CA ILE A 55 -32.79 1.97 -18.53
C ILE A 55 -34.11 2.57 -18.07
N ASN A 56 -35.00 1.72 -17.51
CA ASN A 56 -36.32 2.11 -17.03
C ASN A 56 -36.34 2.05 -15.49
N THR A 57 -36.58 3.20 -14.88
CA THR A 57 -36.64 3.40 -13.43
C THR A 57 -38.03 3.75 -12.91
N ASP A 58 -39.06 3.85 -13.80
CA ASP A 58 -40.40 4.37 -13.51
C ASP A 58 -41.09 3.68 -12.33
N ILE A 59 -40.96 2.36 -12.24
CA ILE A 59 -41.55 1.58 -11.16
C ILE A 59 -40.72 1.66 -9.91
N ALA A 60 -39.39 1.65 -10.05
CA ALA A 60 -38.44 1.73 -8.95
C ALA A 60 -38.54 3.07 -8.19
N CYS A 61 -38.70 4.19 -8.91
CA CYS A 61 -38.93 5.51 -8.31
C CYS A 61 -40.22 5.60 -7.49
N LYS A 62 -41.20 4.75 -7.71
CA LYS A 62 -42.47 4.74 -6.97
C LYS A 62 -42.44 3.88 -5.71
N VAL A 63 -41.30 3.23 -5.40
CA VAL A 63 -41.16 2.48 -4.14
C VAL A 63 -41.16 3.47 -2.98
N PRO A 64 -42.04 3.32 -2.00
CA PRO A 64 -42.10 4.20 -0.85
C PRO A 64 -40.74 4.26 -0.11
N GLY A 65 -40.28 5.47 0.21
CA GLY A 65 -38.99 5.72 0.84
C GLY A 65 -37.82 5.84 -0.15
N ILE A 66 -38.03 5.81 -1.45
CA ILE A 66 -36.98 6.14 -2.43
C ILE A 66 -36.95 7.65 -2.64
N GLU A 67 -35.78 8.23 -2.48
CA GLU A 67 -35.50 9.65 -2.71
C GLU A 67 -35.14 9.94 -4.16
N CYS A 68 -34.16 9.21 -4.70
CA CYS A 68 -33.70 9.41 -6.08
C CYS A 68 -33.08 8.13 -6.66
N ILE A 69 -33.09 8.07 -7.98
CA ILE A 69 -32.35 7.10 -8.79
C ILE A 69 -31.62 7.87 -9.88
N PHE A 70 -30.28 7.74 -9.91
CA PHE A 70 -29.44 8.37 -10.94
C PHE A 70 -28.90 7.31 -11.91
N THR A 71 -28.86 7.65 -13.17
CA THR A 71 -28.34 6.87 -14.29
C THR A 71 -27.21 7.63 -14.98
N TYR A 72 -26.58 7.04 -15.99
CA TYR A 72 -25.54 7.73 -16.77
C TYR A 72 -26.02 9.07 -17.39
N LYS A 73 -27.33 9.31 -17.53
CA LYS A 73 -27.92 10.57 -18.05
C LYS A 73 -27.92 11.69 -17.01
N ASP A 74 -27.79 11.35 -15.73
CA ASP A 74 -27.99 12.29 -14.61
C ASP A 74 -26.65 12.75 -13.99
N VAL A 75 -25.51 12.21 -14.46
CA VAL A 75 -24.19 12.46 -13.92
C VAL A 75 -23.33 13.31 -14.87
N PRO A 76 -22.32 14.04 -14.35
CA PRO A 76 -21.37 14.74 -15.20
C PRO A 76 -20.65 13.80 -16.17
N GLN A 77 -20.52 14.21 -17.44
CA GLN A 77 -19.85 13.46 -18.50
C GLN A 77 -18.36 13.83 -18.59
N LYS A 78 -17.70 14.00 -17.46
CA LYS A 78 -16.29 14.37 -17.36
C LYS A 78 -15.51 13.19 -16.79
N ARG A 79 -14.56 12.66 -17.58
CA ARG A 79 -13.73 11.54 -17.12
C ARG A 79 -12.77 11.99 -16.03
N PHE A 80 -12.56 11.09 -15.08
CA PHE A 80 -11.64 11.23 -13.97
C PHE A 80 -10.93 9.91 -13.70
N THR A 81 -9.95 9.89 -12.81
CA THR A 81 -9.35 8.68 -12.25
C THR A 81 -9.74 8.53 -10.79
N MET A 82 -9.86 7.29 -10.31
CA MET A 82 -10.11 6.99 -8.89
C MET A 82 -8.81 6.80 -8.09
N ALA A 83 -7.67 6.80 -8.76
CA ALA A 83 -6.37 6.64 -8.11
C ALA A 83 -5.98 7.88 -7.29
N GLY A 84 -5.67 7.67 -6.03
CA GLY A 84 -5.22 8.71 -5.12
C GLY A 84 -3.70 8.76 -5.01
N GLN A 85 -3.04 9.43 -5.94
CA GLN A 85 -1.61 9.68 -5.93
C GLN A 85 -1.31 11.15 -6.18
N THR A 86 -0.18 11.48 -6.76
CA THR A 86 0.26 12.84 -7.11
C THR A 86 -0.68 13.58 -8.06
N PHE A 87 -0.30 14.79 -8.47
CA PHE A 87 -0.91 15.52 -9.57
C PHE A 87 0.21 16.18 -10.39
N PRO A 88 0.20 16.04 -11.74
CA PRO A 88 -0.74 15.23 -12.52
C PRO A 88 -0.63 13.75 -12.21
N GLU A 89 -1.78 13.04 -12.24
CA GLU A 89 -1.80 11.62 -12.00
C GLU A 89 -1.19 10.86 -13.18
N PRO A 90 -0.31 9.85 -12.91
CA PRO A 90 0.14 8.90 -13.93
C PRO A 90 -1.00 8.05 -14.48
N SER A 91 -2.03 7.85 -13.68
CA SER A 91 -3.21 7.05 -14.02
C SER A 91 -4.08 7.74 -15.07
N PRO A 92 -4.57 7.02 -16.08
CA PRO A 92 -5.46 7.59 -17.08
C PRO A 92 -6.78 8.10 -16.52
N TYR A 93 -7.34 9.12 -17.17
CA TYR A 93 -8.68 9.64 -16.96
C TYR A 93 -9.64 8.84 -17.84
N ASP A 94 -10.06 7.68 -17.36
CA ASP A 94 -10.79 6.68 -18.12
C ASP A 94 -12.21 6.37 -17.57
N ARG A 95 -12.55 6.88 -16.37
CA ARG A 95 -13.80 6.56 -15.68
C ARG A 95 -14.78 7.75 -15.69
N LEU A 96 -16.09 7.43 -15.79
CA LEU A 96 -17.22 8.30 -15.42
C LEU A 96 -17.85 7.78 -14.12
N ILE A 97 -18.67 8.61 -13.43
CA ILE A 97 -19.43 8.16 -12.25
C ILE A 97 -20.34 6.99 -12.62
N LEU A 98 -21.11 7.15 -13.69
CA LEU A 98 -21.88 6.14 -14.38
C LEU A 98 -21.66 6.32 -15.87
N ASP A 99 -21.40 5.24 -16.58
CA ASP A 99 -21.17 5.26 -18.02
C ASP A 99 -22.28 4.48 -18.76
N GLN A 100 -22.55 4.85 -20.00
CA GLN A 100 -23.41 4.08 -20.88
C GLN A 100 -22.78 2.73 -21.28
N ARG A 101 -21.43 2.68 -21.32
CA ARG A 101 -20.65 1.46 -21.53
C ARG A 101 -20.25 0.86 -20.20
N VAL A 102 -20.72 -0.35 -19.93
CA VAL A 102 -20.22 -1.16 -18.80
C VAL A 102 -19.05 -2.02 -19.25
N ARG A 103 -18.03 -2.15 -18.42
CA ARG A 103 -16.71 -2.72 -18.78
C ARG A 103 -16.32 -3.94 -17.99
N PHE A 104 -17.03 -4.30 -16.91
CA PHE A 104 -16.82 -5.55 -16.17
C PHE A 104 -18.09 -5.99 -15.45
N VAL A 105 -18.17 -7.25 -15.06
CA VAL A 105 -19.26 -7.76 -14.21
C VAL A 105 -19.12 -7.17 -12.81
N GLY A 106 -20.04 -6.28 -12.42
CA GLY A 106 -19.97 -5.50 -11.19
C GLY A 106 -19.82 -3.99 -11.42
N ASP A 107 -19.64 -3.54 -12.66
CA ASP A 107 -19.58 -2.11 -13.01
C ASP A 107 -20.87 -1.37 -12.65
N ALA A 108 -20.75 -0.07 -12.31
CA ALA A 108 -21.88 0.72 -11.83
C ALA A 108 -22.83 1.11 -12.97
N VAL A 109 -24.14 0.84 -12.80
CA VAL A 109 -25.19 1.10 -13.79
C VAL A 109 -26.16 2.20 -13.35
N ALA A 110 -26.56 2.17 -12.07
CA ALA A 110 -27.44 3.18 -11.49
C ALA A 110 -27.16 3.33 -9.99
N ILE A 111 -27.34 4.55 -9.47
CA ILE A 111 -27.27 4.87 -8.05
C ILE A 111 -28.69 4.98 -7.52
N VAL A 112 -29.02 4.26 -6.46
CA VAL A 112 -30.33 4.32 -5.79
C VAL A 112 -30.13 4.82 -4.37
N ALA A 113 -30.88 5.84 -3.97
CA ALA A 113 -30.88 6.37 -2.62
C ALA A 113 -32.29 6.41 -2.02
N GLY A 114 -32.39 5.99 -0.77
CA GLY A 114 -33.68 5.95 -0.07
C GLY A 114 -33.53 5.91 1.46
N GLU A 115 -34.65 6.04 2.16
CA GLU A 115 -34.72 6.14 3.61
C GLU A 115 -34.31 4.85 4.34
N THR A 116 -34.47 3.70 3.69
CA THR A 116 -34.15 2.39 4.29
C THR A 116 -33.49 1.46 3.30
N GLU A 117 -32.62 0.59 3.80
CA GLU A 117 -31.98 -0.45 2.99
C GLU A 117 -32.99 -1.34 2.27
N LYS A 118 -34.09 -1.71 2.97
CA LYS A 118 -35.18 -2.51 2.40
C LYS A 118 -35.86 -1.83 1.21
N ALA A 119 -36.07 -0.52 1.26
CA ALA A 119 -36.67 0.24 0.16
C ALA A 119 -35.70 0.29 -1.03
N VAL A 120 -34.42 0.55 -0.77
CA VAL A 120 -33.37 0.60 -1.80
C VAL A 120 -33.20 -0.76 -2.48
N ASP A 121 -33.12 -1.86 -1.72
CA ASP A 121 -33.01 -3.22 -2.27
C ASP A 121 -34.20 -3.61 -3.12
N LYS A 122 -35.42 -3.17 -2.73
CA LYS A 122 -36.61 -3.37 -3.53
C LYS A 122 -36.56 -2.58 -4.82
N ALA A 123 -36.16 -1.33 -4.79
CA ALA A 123 -36.05 -0.47 -5.97
C ALA A 123 -35.00 -1.01 -6.95
N LEU A 124 -33.82 -1.44 -6.48
CA LEU A 124 -32.78 -2.06 -7.31
C LEU A 124 -33.31 -3.23 -8.15
N LYS A 125 -34.17 -4.10 -7.56
CA LYS A 125 -34.76 -5.23 -8.24
C LYS A 125 -35.83 -4.85 -9.29
N LEU A 126 -36.35 -3.63 -9.22
CA LEU A 126 -37.43 -3.14 -10.14
C LEU A 126 -36.88 -2.32 -11.30
N ILE A 127 -35.62 -1.92 -11.25
CA ILE A 127 -34.96 -1.26 -12.40
C ILE A 127 -34.77 -2.30 -13.51
N LYS A 128 -35.19 -1.92 -14.71
CA LYS A 128 -35.02 -2.75 -15.91
C LYS A 128 -34.00 -2.11 -16.83
N VAL A 129 -33.00 -2.87 -17.23
CA VAL A 129 -31.96 -2.43 -18.14
C VAL A 129 -31.95 -3.32 -19.37
N LYS A 130 -31.97 -2.70 -20.55
CA LYS A 130 -31.74 -3.37 -21.82
C LYS A 130 -30.32 -3.13 -22.26
N TYR A 131 -29.58 -4.20 -22.48
CA TYR A 131 -28.20 -4.16 -22.88
C TYR A 131 -28.02 -4.64 -24.31
N GLN A 132 -27.14 -3.95 -25.05
CA GLN A 132 -26.48 -4.51 -26.21
C GLN A 132 -25.19 -5.14 -25.71
N VAL A 133 -25.17 -6.45 -25.55
CA VAL A 133 -24.00 -7.19 -25.08
C VAL A 133 -22.94 -7.20 -26.19
N LEU A 134 -21.72 -6.87 -25.80
CA LEU A 134 -20.54 -6.84 -26.66
C LEU A 134 -19.59 -7.98 -26.29
N GLU A 135 -18.71 -8.36 -27.21
CA GLU A 135 -17.66 -9.32 -26.94
C GLU A 135 -16.64 -8.72 -25.95
N PRO A 136 -16.32 -9.42 -24.83
CA PRO A 136 -15.34 -8.94 -23.86
C PRO A 136 -13.94 -9.43 -24.17
N VAL A 137 -12.94 -8.68 -23.73
CA VAL A 137 -11.54 -9.11 -23.64
C VAL A 137 -11.27 -9.52 -22.20
N LEU A 138 -11.25 -10.82 -21.91
CA LEU A 138 -11.07 -11.36 -20.56
C LEU A 138 -9.65 -11.84 -20.29
N ASP A 139 -8.96 -12.32 -21.34
CA ASP A 139 -7.58 -12.79 -21.26
C ASP A 139 -6.60 -11.64 -21.56
N PHE A 140 -5.80 -11.28 -20.55
CA PHE A 140 -4.87 -10.16 -20.66
C PHE A 140 -3.69 -10.43 -21.59
N HIS A 141 -3.38 -11.69 -21.91
CA HIS A 141 -2.36 -12.04 -22.91
C HIS A 141 -2.77 -11.63 -24.33
N THR A 142 -4.07 -11.58 -24.59
CA THR A 142 -4.61 -11.21 -25.91
C THR A 142 -5.12 -9.77 -25.96
N ALA A 143 -4.97 -9.00 -24.89
CA ALA A 143 -5.57 -7.68 -24.75
C ALA A 143 -4.82 -6.60 -25.53
N LYS A 144 -3.49 -6.63 -25.50
CA LYS A 144 -2.65 -5.67 -26.24
C LYS A 144 -2.90 -5.81 -27.75
N ASP A 145 -3.11 -4.68 -28.41
CA ASP A 145 -3.37 -4.61 -29.85
C ASP A 145 -4.61 -5.42 -30.30
N ASN A 146 -5.54 -5.73 -29.39
CA ASN A 146 -6.80 -6.40 -29.70
C ASN A 146 -7.73 -5.47 -30.50
N LYS A 147 -8.53 -6.06 -31.40
CA LYS A 147 -9.52 -5.32 -32.18
C LYS A 147 -10.67 -4.78 -31.33
N ILE A 148 -10.94 -5.45 -30.20
CA ILE A 148 -11.97 -5.03 -29.23
C ILE A 148 -11.28 -4.10 -28.24
N LEU A 149 -11.76 -2.85 -28.18
CA LEU A 149 -11.21 -1.82 -27.28
C LEU A 149 -12.08 -1.72 -26.03
N VAL A 150 -11.43 -1.75 -24.87
CA VAL A 150 -12.09 -1.51 -23.57
C VAL A 150 -12.47 -0.04 -23.44
N HIS A 151 -11.64 0.87 -23.94
CA HIS A 151 -11.84 2.32 -23.96
C HIS A 151 -11.72 2.90 -25.36
N PRO A 152 -12.73 2.76 -26.22
CA PRO A 152 -12.69 3.31 -27.59
C PRO A 152 -12.98 4.82 -27.64
N GLU A 153 -13.32 5.47 -26.51
CA GLU A 153 -13.83 6.83 -26.48
C GLU A 153 -12.70 7.87 -26.62
N ASP A 154 -12.91 8.88 -27.48
CA ASP A 154 -11.99 10.03 -27.67
C ASP A 154 -11.79 10.89 -26.41
N SER A 155 -12.72 10.78 -25.45
CA SER A 155 -12.64 11.48 -24.16
C SER A 155 -11.67 10.84 -23.16
N TRP A 156 -11.15 9.65 -23.45
CA TRP A 156 -10.07 9.03 -22.69
C TRP A 156 -8.78 9.86 -22.83
N ARG A 157 -8.01 9.96 -21.76
CA ARG A 157 -6.73 10.68 -21.79
C ARG A 157 -5.78 10.24 -20.69
N SER A 158 -4.48 10.30 -20.98
CA SER A 158 -3.39 10.24 -20.00
C SER A 158 -2.76 11.63 -19.84
N LEU A 159 -2.40 12.00 -18.62
CA LEU A 159 -1.76 13.30 -18.33
C LEU A 159 -0.24 13.18 -18.27
N CYS A 160 0.30 11.97 -18.14
CA CYS A 160 1.72 11.70 -18.02
C CYS A 160 2.21 10.81 -19.18
N PRO A 161 3.48 10.93 -19.58
CA PRO A 161 4.06 10.13 -20.67
C PRO A 161 4.44 8.73 -20.16
N VAL A 162 3.46 7.91 -19.83
CA VAL A 162 3.62 6.53 -19.30
C VAL A 162 3.47 5.45 -20.40
N GLY A 163 3.53 5.82 -21.67
CA GLY A 163 3.31 4.88 -22.78
C GLY A 163 1.87 4.38 -22.92
N ALA A 164 0.91 5.14 -22.39
CA ALA A 164 -0.51 4.81 -22.45
C ALA A 164 -1.11 5.05 -23.84
N ASP A 165 -1.89 4.09 -24.35
CA ASP A 165 -2.57 4.15 -25.65
C ASP A 165 -3.85 3.30 -25.61
N ASN A 166 -5.00 3.95 -25.49
CA ASN A 166 -6.30 3.26 -25.43
C ASN A 166 -6.66 2.53 -26.73
N GLN A 167 -6.13 2.94 -27.88
CA GLN A 167 -6.35 2.28 -29.17
C GLN A 167 -5.56 0.96 -29.30
N ARG A 168 -4.68 0.70 -28.37
CA ARG A 168 -3.93 -0.55 -28.23
C ARG A 168 -4.28 -1.34 -26.97
N ASN A 169 -5.31 -0.93 -26.23
CA ASN A 169 -5.63 -1.40 -24.88
C ASN A 169 -4.44 -1.31 -23.91
N LEU A 170 -3.53 -0.32 -24.08
CA LEU A 170 -2.41 -0.06 -23.20
C LEU A 170 -2.75 1.04 -22.17
N CYS A 171 -2.64 0.70 -20.89
CA CYS A 171 -2.68 1.64 -19.79
C CYS A 171 -1.31 2.27 -19.52
N ALA A 172 -0.24 1.50 -19.69
CA ALA A 172 1.13 1.98 -19.62
C ALA A 172 2.06 0.99 -20.33
N SER A 173 3.23 1.50 -20.77
CA SER A 173 4.31 0.69 -21.35
C SER A 173 5.63 1.44 -21.21
N GLU A 174 6.66 0.78 -20.71
CA GLU A 174 7.98 1.39 -20.51
C GLU A 174 9.09 0.35 -20.66
N THR A 175 10.28 0.83 -21.05
CA THR A 175 11.48 0.01 -21.09
C THR A 175 12.65 0.83 -20.57
N CYS A 176 13.47 0.24 -19.71
CA CYS A 176 14.72 0.81 -19.23
C CYS A 176 15.79 -0.29 -19.10
N GLY A 177 17.05 0.10 -19.00
CA GLY A 177 18.14 -0.85 -18.84
C GLY A 177 19.50 -0.16 -18.83
N ASP A 178 20.52 -0.95 -18.55
CA ASP A 178 21.92 -0.56 -18.57
C ASP A 178 22.77 -1.75 -19.06
N GLY A 179 23.75 -1.50 -19.92
CA GLY A 179 24.60 -2.53 -20.53
C GLY A 179 23.90 -3.35 -21.61
N ASP A 180 24.64 -4.32 -22.21
CA ASP A 180 24.14 -5.26 -23.21
C ASP A 180 23.78 -6.59 -22.55
N VAL A 181 22.51 -6.70 -22.11
CA VAL A 181 22.01 -7.87 -21.39
C VAL A 181 22.13 -9.15 -22.19
N ASP A 182 21.86 -9.12 -23.50
CA ASP A 182 21.87 -10.32 -24.32
C ASP A 182 23.32 -10.83 -24.54
N ALA A 183 24.28 -9.93 -24.69
CA ALA A 183 25.70 -10.29 -24.78
C ALA A 183 26.22 -10.85 -23.43
N VAL A 184 25.87 -10.24 -22.31
CA VAL A 184 26.31 -10.73 -21.00
C VAL A 184 25.68 -12.08 -20.67
N LEU A 185 24.37 -12.27 -20.94
CA LEU A 185 23.69 -13.58 -20.73
C LEU A 185 24.29 -14.69 -21.58
N ALA A 186 24.70 -14.39 -22.85
CA ALA A 186 25.33 -15.36 -23.72
C ALA A 186 26.74 -15.79 -23.26
N ASP A 187 27.41 -14.97 -22.43
CA ASP A 187 28.73 -15.24 -21.84
C ASP A 187 28.63 -15.83 -20.40
N CYS A 188 27.43 -16.05 -19.89
CA CYS A 188 27.21 -16.72 -18.60
C CYS A 188 27.33 -18.24 -18.70
N ASP A 189 27.85 -18.89 -17.65
CA ASP A 189 27.93 -20.35 -17.57
C ASP A 189 26.58 -21.02 -17.36
N GLU A 190 25.66 -20.36 -16.62
CA GLU A 190 24.30 -20.83 -16.38
C GLU A 190 23.32 -19.69 -16.50
N VAL A 191 22.17 -19.95 -17.14
CA VAL A 191 21.07 -19.01 -17.29
C VAL A 191 19.76 -19.69 -16.92
N VAL A 192 19.02 -19.08 -16.01
CA VAL A 192 17.62 -19.45 -15.71
C VAL A 192 16.71 -18.51 -16.48
N GLU A 193 15.80 -19.07 -17.27
CA GLU A 193 14.80 -18.32 -18.04
C GLU A 193 13.42 -18.93 -17.84
N HIS A 194 12.52 -18.20 -17.20
CA HIS A 194 11.15 -18.64 -16.93
C HIS A 194 10.16 -17.50 -16.82
N THR A 195 8.88 -17.83 -16.97
CA THR A 195 7.75 -16.94 -16.70
C THR A 195 7.10 -17.35 -15.38
N TYR A 196 6.86 -16.37 -14.53
CA TYR A 196 6.20 -16.51 -13.22
C TYR A 196 4.86 -15.80 -13.24
N HIS A 197 3.82 -16.46 -12.73
CA HIS A 197 2.47 -15.93 -12.73
C HIS A 197 1.96 -15.71 -11.30
N THR A 198 1.46 -14.51 -11.03
CA THR A 198 0.82 -14.15 -9.77
C THR A 198 -0.62 -13.74 -10.01
N LYS A 199 -1.56 -14.37 -9.32
CA LYS A 199 -2.98 -14.03 -9.41
C LYS A 199 -3.31 -12.70 -8.74
N ALA A 200 -4.48 -12.16 -9.07
CA ALA A 200 -5.06 -11.09 -8.29
C ALA A 200 -5.39 -11.58 -6.85
N CYS A 201 -5.23 -10.67 -5.87
CA CYS A 201 -5.57 -10.94 -4.47
C CYS A 201 -6.34 -9.77 -3.88
N GLN A 202 -7.35 -10.05 -3.06
CA GLN A 202 -8.16 -9.05 -2.37
C GLN A 202 -7.45 -8.56 -1.09
N GLN A 203 -7.51 -7.28 -0.78
CA GLN A 203 -6.92 -6.72 0.45
C GLN A 203 -7.57 -7.25 1.73
N ALA A 204 -8.81 -7.69 1.63
CA ALA A 204 -9.57 -8.34 2.69
C ALA A 204 -9.59 -7.54 4.02
N MET A 205 -9.52 -6.20 3.95
CA MET A 205 -9.59 -5.34 5.13
C MET A 205 -10.87 -5.64 5.93
N MET A 206 -10.77 -5.65 7.27
CA MET A 206 -11.87 -5.99 8.14
C MET A 206 -13.02 -5.00 8.01
N GLU A 207 -12.74 -3.69 8.03
CA GLU A 207 -13.69 -2.64 7.72
C GLU A 207 -13.84 -2.50 6.20
N THR A 208 -15.04 -2.76 5.68
CA THR A 208 -15.39 -2.56 4.26
C THR A 208 -15.34 -1.09 3.86
N PHE A 209 -15.43 -0.76 2.58
CA PHE A 209 -15.54 0.64 2.14
C PHE A 209 -16.79 1.30 2.74
N ARG A 210 -16.63 2.48 3.35
CA ARG A 210 -17.68 3.22 4.04
C ARG A 210 -17.49 4.70 3.91
N THR A 211 -18.58 5.40 3.57
CA THR A 211 -18.58 6.85 3.43
C THR A 211 -19.94 7.42 3.82
N TYR A 212 -19.90 8.47 4.59
CA TYR A 212 -21.05 9.34 4.90
C TYR A 212 -20.82 10.71 4.28
N THR A 213 -21.88 11.35 3.82
CA THR A 213 -21.83 12.68 3.19
C THR A 213 -23.01 13.52 3.62
N GLU A 214 -22.78 14.82 3.82
CA GLU A 214 -23.81 15.82 4.14
C GLU A 214 -23.44 17.19 3.54
N ILE A 215 -24.40 18.11 3.54
CA ILE A 215 -24.11 19.53 3.27
C ILE A 215 -23.90 20.24 4.61
N ASP A 216 -22.70 20.78 4.83
CA ASP A 216 -22.37 21.50 6.04
C ASP A 216 -23.07 22.88 6.13
N HIS A 217 -22.97 23.53 7.28
CA HIS A 217 -23.59 24.85 7.50
C HIS A 217 -23.02 25.99 6.63
N TYR A 218 -21.91 25.77 5.93
CA TYR A 218 -21.37 26.67 4.90
C TYR A 218 -21.85 26.32 3.49
N GLY A 219 -22.71 25.33 3.31
CA GLY A 219 -23.19 24.85 2.02
C GLY A 219 -22.10 24.11 1.23
N ARG A 220 -21.18 23.45 1.89
CA ARG A 220 -20.15 22.61 1.30
C ARG A 220 -20.49 21.13 1.49
N LEU A 221 -20.03 20.32 0.56
CA LEU A 221 -20.10 18.88 0.68
C LEU A 221 -19.07 18.41 1.72
N HIS A 222 -19.54 17.94 2.86
CA HIS A 222 -18.73 17.32 3.91
C HIS A 222 -18.74 15.80 3.74
N ILE A 223 -17.58 15.19 3.70
CA ILE A 223 -17.37 13.76 3.45
C ILE A 223 -16.60 13.16 4.64
N ILE A 224 -17.22 12.21 5.32
CA ILE A 224 -16.58 11.40 6.37
C ILE A 224 -16.34 10.02 5.79
N SER A 225 -15.08 9.66 5.52
CA SER A 225 -14.74 8.41 4.84
C SER A 225 -13.62 7.63 5.50
N SER A 226 -13.71 6.32 5.41
CA SER A 226 -12.63 5.40 5.73
C SER A 226 -11.59 5.40 4.60
N THR A 227 -10.78 6.45 4.52
CA THR A 227 -9.82 6.70 3.44
C THR A 227 -8.40 6.96 3.94
N GLN A 228 -7.39 6.55 3.15
CA GLN A 228 -5.97 6.83 3.40
C GLN A 228 -5.54 8.21 2.87
N ILE A 229 -6.40 8.93 2.11
CA ILE A 229 -6.00 9.98 1.17
C ILE A 229 -6.98 11.16 1.13
N VAL A 230 -7.29 11.79 2.28
CA VAL A 230 -8.34 12.83 2.38
C VAL A 230 -8.19 13.97 1.35
N PHE A 231 -6.97 14.43 1.07
CA PHE A 231 -6.72 15.51 0.11
C PHE A 231 -6.96 15.06 -1.34
N HIS A 232 -6.67 13.80 -1.65
CA HIS A 232 -6.94 13.24 -2.97
C HIS A 232 -8.43 12.92 -3.15
N VAL A 233 -9.13 12.44 -2.11
CA VAL A 233 -10.60 12.30 -2.14
C VAL A 233 -11.23 13.64 -2.51
N ARG A 234 -10.84 14.74 -1.84
CA ARG A 234 -11.32 16.08 -2.17
C ARG A 234 -11.10 16.44 -3.64
N ARG A 235 -9.89 16.18 -4.18
CA ARG A 235 -9.55 16.46 -5.58
C ARG A 235 -10.35 15.60 -6.55
N ILE A 236 -10.46 14.31 -6.30
CA ILE A 236 -11.14 13.35 -7.17
C ILE A 236 -12.64 13.62 -7.21
N ILE A 237 -13.26 13.86 -6.05
CA ILE A 237 -14.69 14.19 -5.98
C ILE A 237 -14.98 15.53 -6.67
N ALA A 238 -14.09 16.55 -6.51
CA ALA A 238 -14.22 17.81 -7.24
C ALA A 238 -14.18 17.60 -8.77
N ASN A 239 -13.30 16.74 -9.25
CA ASN A 239 -13.20 16.40 -10.67
C ASN A 239 -14.44 15.60 -11.15
N ALA A 240 -14.87 14.61 -10.38
CA ALA A 240 -16.00 13.74 -10.74
C ALA A 240 -17.34 14.48 -10.78
N LEU A 241 -17.57 15.36 -9.78
CA LEU A 241 -18.80 16.16 -9.69
C LEU A 241 -18.74 17.47 -10.51
N ASP A 242 -17.58 17.83 -11.05
CA ASP A 242 -17.29 19.08 -11.74
C ASP A 242 -17.62 20.33 -10.90
N ILE A 243 -17.15 20.33 -9.64
CA ILE A 243 -17.35 21.41 -8.67
C ILE A 243 -16.00 21.90 -8.10
N PRO A 244 -15.94 23.16 -7.61
CA PRO A 244 -14.71 23.66 -7.00
C PRO A 244 -14.28 22.85 -5.76
N LYS A 245 -12.97 22.63 -5.59
CA LYS A 245 -12.40 21.95 -4.40
C LYS A 245 -12.78 22.65 -3.08
N SER A 246 -12.95 23.99 -3.10
CA SER A 246 -13.37 24.78 -1.93
C SER A 246 -14.77 24.46 -1.44
N LYS A 247 -15.58 23.75 -2.24
CA LYS A 247 -16.90 23.28 -1.88
C LYS A 247 -16.90 21.88 -1.24
N ILE A 248 -15.72 21.33 -0.95
CA ILE A 248 -15.59 19.97 -0.41
C ILE A 248 -14.67 20.00 0.82
N HIS A 249 -15.16 19.45 1.91
CA HIS A 249 -14.43 19.13 3.13
C HIS A 249 -14.40 17.62 3.30
N VAL A 250 -13.23 17.05 3.57
CA VAL A 250 -13.04 15.60 3.77
C VAL A 250 -12.31 15.36 5.06
N GLU A 251 -12.85 14.50 5.90
CA GLU A 251 -12.20 14.00 7.10
C GLU A 251 -12.27 12.48 7.20
N LYS A 252 -11.34 11.90 7.95
CA LYS A 252 -11.34 10.46 8.23
C LYS A 252 -11.45 10.20 9.72
N PRO A 253 -12.35 9.32 10.17
CA PRO A 253 -12.33 8.74 11.50
C PRO A 253 -11.25 7.65 11.61
N ARG A 254 -11.29 6.79 12.59
CA ARG A 254 -10.42 5.61 12.64
C ARG A 254 -10.72 4.67 11.45
N ILE A 255 -9.67 4.03 10.90
CA ILE A 255 -9.75 3.16 9.74
C ILE A 255 -9.47 1.71 10.17
N GLY A 256 -10.38 0.80 9.84
CA GLY A 256 -10.31 -0.64 10.16
C GLY A 256 -9.53 -1.46 9.14
N GLY A 257 -8.31 -1.02 8.81
CA GLY A 257 -7.46 -1.61 7.79
C GLY A 257 -7.67 -1.00 6.41
N GLY A 258 -6.62 -0.94 5.62
CA GLY A 258 -6.64 -0.40 4.25
C GLY A 258 -5.81 -1.26 3.31
N PHE A 259 -4.55 -1.51 3.64
CA PHE A 259 -3.59 -2.29 2.86
C PHE A 259 -3.42 -1.81 1.42
N GLY A 260 -3.76 -0.53 1.13
CA GLY A 260 -3.79 0.05 -0.20
C GLY A 260 -5.20 0.16 -0.81
N ALA A 261 -6.18 -0.64 -0.42
CA ALA A 261 -7.54 -0.56 -0.97
C ALA A 261 -8.16 0.83 -0.86
N LYS A 262 -7.94 1.51 0.28
CA LYS A 262 -8.50 2.83 0.59
C LYS A 262 -7.62 4.00 0.11
N GLN A 263 -6.65 3.71 -0.76
CA GLN A 263 -5.92 4.67 -1.59
C GLN A 263 -6.66 4.96 -2.92
N THR A 264 -7.70 4.20 -3.22
CA THR A 264 -8.61 4.39 -4.36
C THR A 264 -9.95 4.93 -3.85
N VAL A 265 -10.53 5.90 -4.57
CA VAL A 265 -11.85 6.49 -4.25
C VAL A 265 -12.95 5.57 -4.78
N VAL A 266 -13.29 4.53 -4.01
CA VAL A 266 -14.20 3.45 -4.45
C VAL A 266 -15.67 3.76 -4.15
N ALA A 267 -15.98 4.11 -2.90
CA ALA A 267 -17.36 4.29 -2.45
C ALA A 267 -17.79 5.76 -2.36
N GLU A 268 -16.85 6.70 -2.24
CA GLU A 268 -17.09 8.09 -1.88
C GLU A 268 -17.92 8.85 -2.92
N VAL A 269 -17.71 8.56 -4.20
CA VAL A 269 -18.31 9.32 -5.31
C VAL A 269 -19.84 9.19 -5.36
N TYR A 270 -20.38 8.04 -4.96
CA TYR A 270 -21.82 7.76 -5.07
C TYR A 270 -22.65 8.53 -4.03
N PRO A 271 -22.41 8.44 -2.71
CA PRO A 271 -23.15 9.25 -1.74
C PRO A 271 -22.83 10.75 -1.90
N ALA A 272 -21.62 11.12 -2.33
CA ALA A 272 -21.26 12.50 -2.63
C ALA A 272 -22.16 13.11 -3.73
N LEU A 273 -22.40 12.36 -4.81
CA LEU A 273 -23.34 12.79 -5.88
C LEU A 273 -24.76 12.93 -5.33
N VAL A 274 -25.23 11.94 -4.56
CA VAL A 274 -26.60 11.96 -3.98
C VAL A 274 -26.76 13.20 -3.10
N THR A 275 -25.86 13.43 -2.15
CA THR A 275 -25.92 14.58 -1.26
C THR A 275 -25.82 15.90 -2.01
N TRP A 276 -24.93 16.02 -2.99
CA TRP A 276 -24.78 17.24 -3.78
C TRP A 276 -26.03 17.58 -4.60
N LYS A 277 -26.73 16.56 -5.12
CA LYS A 277 -27.95 16.74 -5.93
C LYS A 277 -29.21 16.96 -5.11
N THR A 278 -29.32 16.31 -3.94
CA THR A 278 -30.55 16.30 -3.14
C THR A 278 -30.52 17.26 -1.95
N GLY A 279 -29.32 17.67 -1.50
CA GLY A 279 -29.10 18.41 -0.27
C GLY A 279 -29.30 17.58 1.00
N LYS A 280 -29.55 16.27 0.90
CA LYS A 280 -29.79 15.36 2.02
C LYS A 280 -28.53 14.56 2.35
N ALA A 281 -28.34 14.29 3.63
CA ALA A 281 -27.27 13.41 4.09
C ALA A 281 -27.45 11.99 3.53
N ALA A 282 -26.33 11.36 3.14
CA ALA A 282 -26.34 10.04 2.54
C ALA A 282 -25.14 9.18 3.01
N LYS A 283 -25.35 7.88 3.12
CA LYS A 283 -24.35 6.91 3.56
C LYS A 283 -24.29 5.73 2.61
N MET A 284 -23.07 5.30 2.29
CA MET A 284 -22.81 4.07 1.57
C MET A 284 -21.88 3.16 2.35
N ILE A 285 -22.29 1.91 2.52
CA ILE A 285 -21.51 0.85 3.17
C ILE A 285 -21.48 -0.34 2.23
N TYR A 286 -20.31 -0.72 1.74
CA TYR A 286 -20.16 -1.94 0.94
C TYR A 286 -20.30 -3.18 1.81
N SER A 287 -21.03 -4.15 1.32
CA SER A 287 -20.97 -5.53 1.82
C SER A 287 -19.58 -6.14 1.50
N ARG A 288 -19.29 -7.30 2.09
CA ARG A 288 -18.07 -8.03 1.73
C ARG A 288 -18.08 -8.45 0.26
N GLU A 289 -19.21 -8.90 -0.25
CA GLU A 289 -19.37 -9.22 -1.67
C GLU A 289 -19.09 -8.01 -2.56
N GLU A 290 -19.64 -6.84 -2.24
CA GLU A 290 -19.36 -5.62 -3.00
C GLU A 290 -17.88 -5.21 -2.97
N CYS A 291 -17.19 -5.41 -1.83
CA CYS A 291 -15.75 -5.19 -1.77
C CYS A 291 -14.98 -6.10 -2.72
N GLN A 292 -15.43 -7.36 -2.88
CA GLN A 292 -14.74 -8.33 -3.72
C GLN A 292 -15.04 -8.16 -5.21
N ILE A 293 -16.26 -7.76 -5.57
CA ILE A 293 -16.65 -7.61 -6.98
C ILE A 293 -16.43 -6.20 -7.55
N ALA A 294 -16.30 -5.19 -6.71
CA ALA A 294 -16.22 -3.79 -7.13
C ALA A 294 -15.17 -2.96 -6.33
N GLY A 295 -14.30 -3.62 -5.59
CA GLY A 295 -13.06 -3.05 -5.05
C GLY A 295 -11.96 -3.05 -6.12
N SER A 296 -10.71 -2.87 -5.67
CA SER A 296 -9.54 -2.81 -6.55
C SER A 296 -8.47 -3.78 -6.03
N PRO A 297 -8.50 -5.08 -6.41
CA PRO A 297 -7.56 -6.11 -5.95
C PRO A 297 -6.14 -5.85 -6.45
N ARG A 298 -5.18 -6.66 -5.99
CA ARG A 298 -3.81 -6.69 -6.52
C ARG A 298 -3.83 -7.01 -8.02
N HIS A 299 -2.95 -6.37 -8.78
CA HIS A 299 -2.73 -6.68 -10.19
C HIS A 299 -2.31 -8.14 -10.41
N GLU A 300 -2.99 -8.84 -11.30
CA GLU A 300 -2.50 -10.09 -11.88
C GLU A 300 -1.35 -9.78 -12.81
N MET A 301 -0.23 -10.52 -12.68
CA MET A 301 0.98 -10.30 -13.47
C MET A 301 1.61 -11.60 -13.94
N GLU A 302 2.10 -11.60 -15.18
CA GLU A 302 3.14 -12.50 -15.63
C GLU A 302 4.47 -11.77 -15.69
N VAL A 303 5.48 -12.35 -15.08
CA VAL A 303 6.83 -11.81 -15.01
C VAL A 303 7.79 -12.80 -15.65
N HIS A 304 8.29 -12.48 -16.83
CA HIS A 304 9.31 -13.23 -17.52
C HIS A 304 10.68 -12.77 -17.03
N VAL A 305 11.50 -13.70 -16.56
CA VAL A 305 12.79 -13.42 -15.95
C VAL A 305 13.87 -14.25 -16.63
N ARG A 306 15.00 -13.60 -17.00
CA ARG A 306 16.26 -14.26 -17.33
C ARG A 306 17.32 -13.79 -16.34
N VAL A 307 17.98 -14.71 -15.66
CA VAL A 307 19.08 -14.44 -14.72
C VAL A 307 20.27 -15.28 -15.11
N GLY A 308 21.42 -14.64 -15.36
CA GLY A 308 22.66 -15.31 -15.75
C GLY A 308 23.78 -15.14 -14.75
N ALA A 309 24.52 -16.23 -14.49
CA ALA A 309 25.68 -16.22 -13.61
C ALA A 309 26.84 -17.04 -14.17
N ASN A 310 28.06 -16.80 -13.65
CA ASN A 310 29.22 -17.68 -13.87
C ASN A 310 29.14 -18.90 -12.91
N LYS A 311 30.06 -19.86 -13.09
CA LYS A 311 30.15 -21.09 -12.28
C LYS A 311 30.31 -20.83 -10.79
N ASP A 312 30.92 -19.73 -10.41
CA ASP A 312 31.09 -19.36 -9.01
C ASP A 312 29.83 -18.72 -8.41
N GLY A 313 28.75 -18.59 -9.19
CA GLY A 313 27.50 -18.00 -8.77
C GLY A 313 27.54 -16.46 -8.69
N VAL A 314 28.40 -15.79 -9.44
CA VAL A 314 28.36 -14.34 -9.62
C VAL A 314 27.31 -14.02 -10.67
N ILE A 315 26.21 -13.37 -10.25
CA ILE A 315 25.12 -12.94 -11.11
C ILE A 315 25.58 -11.72 -11.89
N ARG A 316 25.56 -11.80 -13.22
CA ARG A 316 26.10 -10.79 -14.13
C ARG A 316 25.02 -10.01 -14.88
N ALA A 317 23.91 -10.66 -15.21
CA ALA A 317 22.80 -10.00 -15.90
C ALA A 317 21.44 -10.46 -15.41
N ILE A 318 20.49 -9.52 -15.40
CA ILE A 318 19.08 -9.76 -15.10
C ILE A 318 18.22 -9.04 -16.12
N ASP A 319 17.30 -9.78 -16.75
CA ASP A 319 16.31 -9.28 -17.70
C ASP A 319 14.91 -9.60 -17.18
N VAL A 320 14.06 -8.61 -17.07
CA VAL A 320 12.70 -8.75 -16.56
C VAL A 320 11.71 -8.09 -17.52
N TYR A 321 10.70 -8.85 -17.95
CA TYR A 321 9.54 -8.32 -18.65
C TYR A 321 8.28 -8.63 -17.87
N THR A 322 7.45 -7.63 -17.60
CA THR A 322 6.19 -7.79 -16.85
C THR A 322 4.99 -7.44 -17.73
N LEU A 323 4.09 -8.40 -17.94
CA LEU A 323 2.76 -8.17 -18.50
C LEU A 323 1.76 -8.15 -17.35
N SER A 324 0.98 -7.06 -17.24
CA SER A 324 0.03 -6.87 -16.13
C SER A 324 -1.37 -6.56 -16.59
N ASN A 325 -2.33 -7.20 -15.94
CA ASN A 325 -3.75 -6.96 -16.11
C ASN A 325 -4.23 -5.84 -15.18
N THR A 326 -4.59 -4.66 -15.73
CA THR A 326 -5.20 -3.59 -14.93
C THR A 326 -6.73 -3.70 -14.84
N GLY A 327 -7.33 -4.63 -15.57
CA GLY A 327 -8.78 -4.76 -15.67
C GLY A 327 -9.42 -3.62 -16.45
N ALA A 328 -10.65 -3.28 -16.10
CA ALA A 328 -11.49 -2.35 -16.85
C ALA A 328 -11.05 -0.88 -16.75
N PHE A 329 -10.23 -0.52 -15.78
CA PHE A 329 -9.75 0.86 -15.56
C PHE A 329 -8.31 0.87 -15.13
N GLY A 330 -7.58 1.94 -15.50
CA GLY A 330 -6.14 2.02 -15.31
C GLY A 330 -5.70 2.23 -13.86
N GLU A 331 -6.51 2.91 -13.06
CA GLU A 331 -6.27 3.19 -11.63
C GLU A 331 -4.77 3.34 -11.29
N HIS A 332 -4.20 2.41 -10.53
CA HIS A 332 -2.78 2.44 -10.11
C HIS A 332 -1.83 1.69 -11.06
N GLY A 333 -2.31 1.18 -12.19
CA GLY A 333 -1.53 0.32 -13.11
C GLY A 333 -0.16 0.87 -13.48
N PRO A 334 -0.04 2.12 -14.00
CA PRO A 334 1.25 2.66 -14.45
C PRO A 334 2.34 2.66 -13.38
N THR A 335 1.98 2.98 -12.14
CA THR A 335 2.95 3.07 -11.03
C THR A 335 3.19 1.75 -10.32
N THR A 336 2.16 0.88 -10.26
CA THR A 336 2.28 -0.44 -9.63
C THR A 336 3.24 -1.33 -10.38
N VAL A 337 3.08 -1.44 -11.70
CA VAL A 337 3.80 -2.43 -12.50
C VAL A 337 5.28 -2.08 -12.65
N GLY A 338 5.63 -0.80 -12.74
CA GLY A 338 7.02 -0.33 -12.75
C GLY A 338 7.83 -0.81 -11.54
N LEU A 339 7.18 -0.99 -10.37
CA LEU A 339 7.89 -1.47 -9.18
C LEU A 339 8.24 -2.97 -9.23
N SER A 340 7.70 -3.76 -10.16
CA SER A 340 8.05 -5.18 -10.29
C SER A 340 9.53 -5.37 -10.68
N GLY A 341 10.08 -4.54 -11.55
CA GLY A 341 11.52 -4.53 -11.89
C GLY A 341 12.34 -3.67 -10.93
N HIS A 342 11.91 -2.43 -10.70
CA HIS A 342 12.67 -1.47 -9.87
C HIS A 342 12.84 -1.85 -8.39
N LYS A 343 12.18 -2.91 -7.91
CA LYS A 343 12.33 -3.41 -6.53
C LYS A 343 12.88 -4.83 -6.45
N SER A 344 13.00 -5.54 -7.56
CA SER A 344 13.55 -6.89 -7.59
C SER A 344 14.99 -6.93 -8.10
N ILE A 345 15.27 -6.29 -9.24
CA ILE A 345 16.60 -6.27 -9.84
C ILE A 345 17.66 -5.62 -8.93
N PRO A 346 17.38 -4.47 -8.25
CA PRO A 346 18.40 -3.79 -7.44
C PRO A 346 18.92 -4.59 -6.24
N LEU A 347 18.20 -5.61 -5.78
CA LEU A 347 18.68 -6.52 -4.73
C LEU A 347 20.03 -7.15 -5.10
N TYR A 348 20.33 -7.32 -6.39
CA TYR A 348 21.50 -7.98 -6.94
C TYR A 348 22.52 -7.02 -7.57
N THR A 349 22.46 -5.73 -7.21
CA THR A 349 23.39 -4.70 -7.71
C THR A 349 24.88 -5.04 -7.47
N GLY A 350 25.18 -5.90 -6.50
CA GLY A 350 26.55 -6.17 -6.05
C GLY A 350 27.56 -6.48 -7.17
N ASN A 351 27.16 -7.28 -8.17
CA ASN A 351 28.01 -7.72 -9.27
C ASN A 351 27.37 -7.54 -10.65
N LEU A 352 26.23 -6.87 -10.73
CA LEU A 352 25.43 -6.76 -11.97
C LEU A 352 26.16 -5.93 -13.03
N GLU A 353 26.43 -6.52 -14.21
CA GLU A 353 27.06 -5.87 -15.35
C GLU A 353 26.04 -5.26 -16.31
N ALA A 354 24.85 -5.88 -16.42
CA ALA A 354 23.78 -5.42 -17.28
C ALA A 354 22.41 -5.78 -16.72
N PHE A 355 21.43 -4.91 -16.96
CA PHE A 355 20.02 -5.24 -16.72
C PHE A 355 19.11 -4.65 -17.80
N ARG A 356 17.97 -5.31 -18.01
CA ARG A 356 16.87 -4.78 -18.80
C ARG A 356 15.57 -4.99 -18.01
N PHE A 357 14.73 -3.96 -17.97
CA PHE A 357 13.40 -4.04 -17.44
C PHE A 357 12.41 -3.41 -18.41
N ALA A 358 11.37 -4.17 -18.78
CA ALA A 358 10.28 -3.67 -19.58
C ALA A 358 8.94 -4.14 -19.03
N TYR A 359 7.88 -3.36 -19.26
CA TYR A 359 6.54 -3.77 -18.88
C TYR A 359 5.46 -3.22 -19.80
N ASP A 360 4.36 -3.97 -19.89
CA ASP A 360 3.09 -3.55 -20.47
C ASP A 360 1.97 -3.74 -19.46
N VAL A 361 1.11 -2.73 -19.34
CA VAL A 361 -0.11 -2.76 -18.53
C VAL A 361 -1.30 -2.70 -19.46
N VAL A 362 -2.13 -3.74 -19.46
CA VAL A 362 -3.21 -3.87 -20.43
C VAL A 362 -4.59 -3.78 -19.81
N TYR A 363 -5.51 -3.17 -20.56
CA TYR A 363 -6.94 -3.14 -20.22
C TYR A 363 -7.63 -4.45 -20.59
N THR A 364 -8.53 -4.92 -19.71
CA THR A 364 -9.42 -6.06 -19.97
C THR A 364 -10.80 -5.79 -19.43
N ASN A 365 -11.77 -6.68 -19.72
CA ASN A 365 -13.14 -6.55 -19.23
C ASN A 365 -13.36 -7.33 -17.92
N VAL A 366 -12.40 -7.28 -16.99
CA VAL A 366 -12.56 -7.79 -15.63
C VAL A 366 -12.49 -6.65 -14.61
N GLN A 367 -12.67 -6.93 -13.33
CA GLN A 367 -12.58 -5.96 -12.25
C GLN A 367 -11.26 -5.16 -12.33
N ALA A 368 -11.34 -3.84 -12.11
CA ALA A 368 -10.16 -2.99 -12.12
C ALA A 368 -9.22 -3.35 -10.97
N ALA A 369 -7.92 -3.46 -11.27
CA ALA A 369 -6.90 -3.68 -10.27
C ALA A 369 -6.40 -2.35 -9.68
N GLY A 370 -5.91 -2.39 -8.42
CA GLY A 370 -5.47 -1.20 -7.72
C GLY A 370 -4.29 -1.44 -6.78
N ALA A 371 -4.19 -0.58 -5.78
CA ALA A 371 -3.10 -0.64 -4.81
C ALA A 371 -3.31 -1.77 -3.79
N TYR A 372 -2.27 -2.56 -3.58
CA TYR A 372 -2.19 -3.51 -2.48
C TYR A 372 -0.76 -3.54 -1.93
N ARG A 373 -0.60 -3.64 -0.61
CA ARG A 373 0.66 -3.70 0.14
C ARG A 373 1.75 -4.42 -0.65
N GLY A 374 2.92 -3.79 -0.82
CA GLY A 374 4.01 -4.27 -1.67
C GLY A 374 3.97 -3.77 -3.11
N TYR A 375 2.81 -3.32 -3.63
CA TYR A 375 2.61 -2.48 -4.82
C TYR A 375 3.48 -2.85 -6.03
N GLY A 376 3.33 -4.06 -6.56
CA GLY A 376 4.11 -4.59 -7.70
C GLY A 376 5.44 -5.24 -7.32
N ALA A 377 6.14 -4.74 -6.32
CA ALA A 377 7.37 -5.34 -5.83
C ALA A 377 7.19 -6.81 -5.40
N THR A 378 6.06 -7.13 -4.76
CA THR A 378 5.76 -8.50 -4.32
C THR A 378 5.81 -9.51 -5.47
N GLN A 379 5.22 -9.16 -6.63
CA GLN A 379 5.18 -10.02 -7.81
C GLN A 379 6.56 -10.14 -8.47
N GLY A 380 7.26 -9.00 -8.63
CA GLY A 380 8.61 -8.98 -9.20
C GLY A 380 9.64 -9.71 -8.34
N ILE A 381 9.58 -9.52 -7.01
CA ILE A 381 10.47 -10.22 -6.07
C ILE A 381 10.17 -11.72 -6.05
N PHE A 382 8.89 -12.13 -6.11
CA PHE A 382 8.56 -13.55 -6.26
C PHE A 382 9.24 -14.16 -7.48
N ALA A 383 9.20 -13.51 -8.64
CA ALA A 383 9.78 -14.01 -9.87
C ALA A 383 11.31 -14.05 -9.82
N VAL A 384 11.96 -12.94 -9.47
CA VAL A 384 13.44 -12.84 -9.47
C VAL A 384 14.05 -13.72 -8.38
N GLU A 385 13.50 -13.70 -7.15
CA GLU A 385 14.00 -14.52 -6.04
C GLU A 385 13.83 -16.02 -6.29
N SER A 386 12.73 -16.43 -6.94
CA SER A 386 12.53 -17.82 -7.36
C SER A 386 13.52 -18.25 -8.44
N ALA A 387 13.78 -17.37 -9.43
CA ALA A 387 14.79 -17.61 -10.47
C ALA A 387 16.21 -17.73 -9.89
N VAL A 388 16.56 -16.88 -8.92
CA VAL A 388 17.87 -16.96 -8.23
C VAL A 388 17.98 -18.23 -7.38
N SER A 389 16.91 -18.69 -6.75
CA SER A 389 16.91 -19.96 -6.01
C SER A 389 17.11 -21.17 -6.95
N GLU A 390 16.45 -21.16 -8.12
CA GLU A 390 16.66 -22.18 -9.14
C GLU A 390 18.07 -22.12 -9.73
N LEU A 391 18.63 -20.94 -9.94
CA LEU A 391 20.01 -20.75 -10.39
C LEU A 391 21.02 -21.32 -9.37
N ALA A 392 20.80 -21.10 -8.07
CA ALA A 392 21.61 -21.67 -7.00
C ALA A 392 21.58 -23.19 -7.02
N ASP A 393 20.38 -23.78 -7.17
CA ASP A 393 20.20 -25.23 -7.27
C ASP A 393 20.94 -25.82 -8.47
N ARG A 394 20.81 -25.23 -9.67
CA ARG A 394 21.52 -25.68 -10.90
C ARG A 394 23.04 -25.58 -10.78
N LEU A 395 23.55 -24.58 -10.08
CA LEU A 395 24.99 -24.42 -9.83
C LEU A 395 25.50 -25.26 -8.64
N GLY A 396 24.61 -25.90 -7.87
CA GLY A 396 24.97 -26.62 -6.66
C GLY A 396 25.50 -25.72 -5.54
N ILE A 397 25.07 -24.47 -5.49
CA ILE A 397 25.47 -23.45 -4.50
C ILE A 397 24.36 -23.29 -3.48
N ASP A 398 24.73 -23.16 -2.18
CA ASP A 398 23.77 -22.85 -1.13
C ASP A 398 23.00 -21.54 -1.45
N PRO A 399 21.67 -21.51 -1.37
CA PRO A 399 20.87 -20.35 -1.77
C PRO A 399 21.08 -19.12 -0.87
N VAL A 400 21.60 -19.26 0.33
CA VAL A 400 22.07 -18.13 1.15
C VAL A 400 23.41 -17.64 0.59
N ALA A 401 24.33 -18.52 0.27
CA ALA A 401 25.66 -18.16 -0.23
C ALA A 401 25.62 -17.40 -1.57
N ILE A 402 24.74 -17.78 -2.51
CA ILE A 402 24.59 -17.04 -3.76
C ILE A 402 24.06 -15.62 -3.52
N ARG A 403 23.16 -15.44 -2.56
CA ARG A 403 22.63 -14.12 -2.17
C ARG A 403 23.70 -13.26 -1.50
N GLU A 404 24.43 -13.81 -0.52
CA GLU A 404 25.54 -13.11 0.16
C GLU A 404 26.59 -12.59 -0.81
N ARG A 405 26.84 -13.31 -1.90
CA ARG A 405 27.81 -12.95 -2.95
C ARG A 405 27.34 -11.78 -3.81
N ASN A 406 26.03 -11.69 -4.08
CA ASN A 406 25.50 -10.81 -5.12
C ASN A 406 24.62 -9.66 -4.57
N MET A 407 24.23 -9.72 -3.28
CA MET A 407 23.34 -8.72 -2.72
C MET A 407 23.95 -7.32 -2.70
N VAL A 408 23.10 -6.32 -2.85
CA VAL A 408 23.45 -4.91 -2.71
C VAL A 408 24.06 -4.61 -1.34
N ARG A 409 25.03 -3.70 -1.31
CA ARG A 409 25.76 -3.26 -0.12
C ARG A 409 25.65 -1.76 0.07
N GLU A 410 25.91 -1.29 1.29
CA GLU A 410 25.99 0.12 1.61
C GLU A 410 27.03 0.82 0.72
N GLY A 411 26.68 2.00 0.22
CA GLY A 411 27.51 2.81 -0.66
C GLY A 411 27.43 2.50 -2.15
N GLN A 412 26.78 1.39 -2.56
CA GLN A 412 26.59 1.06 -3.97
C GLN A 412 25.50 1.91 -4.63
N VAL A 413 25.63 2.18 -5.93
CA VAL A 413 24.63 2.83 -6.74
C VAL A 413 23.75 1.76 -7.40
N MET A 414 22.46 1.81 -7.16
CA MET A 414 21.48 0.90 -7.74
C MET A 414 20.97 1.46 -9.07
N THR A 415 21.61 1.08 -10.18
CA THR A 415 21.23 1.58 -11.52
C THR A 415 19.78 1.26 -11.87
N ALA A 416 19.31 0.06 -11.53
CA ALA A 416 17.91 -0.36 -11.72
C ALA A 416 16.92 0.29 -10.73
N TYR A 417 17.39 1.06 -9.77
CA TYR A 417 16.57 1.84 -8.85
C TYR A 417 16.89 3.34 -8.98
N TYR A 418 16.62 3.87 -10.15
CA TYR A 418 16.74 5.31 -10.47
C TYR A 418 18.12 5.90 -10.19
N ASN A 419 19.20 5.09 -10.20
CA ASN A 419 20.57 5.46 -9.82
C ASN A 419 20.69 5.97 -8.37
N GLU A 420 19.79 5.56 -7.47
CA GLU A 420 19.90 5.92 -6.06
C GLU A 420 21.08 5.16 -5.40
N GLN A 421 21.81 5.87 -4.54
CA GLN A 421 22.86 5.28 -3.73
C GLN A 421 22.28 4.69 -2.43
N THR A 422 22.74 3.51 -2.05
CA THR A 422 22.40 2.90 -0.75
C THR A 422 23.18 3.59 0.38
N ASN A 423 22.61 4.64 0.96
CA ASN A 423 23.26 5.40 2.04
C ASN A 423 23.27 4.64 3.38
N ALA A 424 22.29 3.75 3.58
CA ALA A 424 22.16 2.91 4.76
C ALA A 424 21.62 1.53 4.36
N CYS A 425 22.41 0.48 4.56
CA CYS A 425 22.06 -0.89 4.19
C CYS A 425 22.62 -1.90 5.20
N ALA A 426 21.73 -2.66 5.83
CA ALA A 426 22.10 -3.75 6.73
C ALA A 426 21.66 -5.13 6.19
N LEU A 427 21.48 -5.26 4.86
CA LEU A 427 20.97 -6.50 4.26
C LEU A 427 21.86 -7.72 4.57
N ASP A 428 23.17 -7.53 4.58
CA ASP A 428 24.15 -8.55 4.97
C ASP A 428 24.02 -8.99 6.42
N ARG A 429 23.83 -8.03 7.35
CA ARG A 429 23.60 -8.34 8.77
C ARG A 429 22.22 -8.98 8.96
N CYS A 430 21.20 -8.55 8.21
CA CYS A 430 19.90 -9.20 8.18
C CYS A 430 20.03 -10.67 7.76
N MET A 431 20.82 -10.97 6.72
CA MET A 431 21.05 -12.34 6.27
C MET A 431 21.76 -13.18 7.33
N ALA A 432 22.86 -12.69 7.87
CA ALA A 432 23.62 -13.38 8.91
C ALA A 432 22.78 -13.64 10.17
N ARG A 433 22.04 -12.63 10.63
CA ARG A 433 21.16 -12.76 11.81
C ARG A 433 19.99 -13.69 11.57
N CYS A 434 19.36 -13.61 10.37
CA CYS A 434 18.26 -14.50 10.00
C CYS A 434 18.73 -15.96 9.97
N LYS A 435 19.89 -16.23 9.36
CA LYS A 435 20.51 -17.57 9.30
C LYS A 435 20.74 -18.16 10.71
N GLU A 436 21.29 -17.34 11.62
CA GLU A 436 21.54 -17.74 13.02
C GLU A 436 20.23 -18.05 13.76
N LEU A 437 19.28 -17.12 13.76
CA LEU A 437 18.00 -17.26 14.46
C LEU A 437 17.16 -18.41 13.95
N PHE A 438 17.19 -18.63 12.65
CA PHE A 438 16.42 -19.67 12.00
C PHE A 438 17.04 -21.06 12.23
N GLY A 439 18.36 -21.15 12.29
CA GLY A 439 19.11 -22.43 12.32
C GLY A 439 19.17 -23.03 10.91
N TRP A 440 19.59 -22.23 9.93
CA TRP A 440 19.57 -22.60 8.49
C TRP A 440 20.26 -23.91 8.20
N ASP A 441 21.46 -24.10 8.68
CA ASP A 441 22.30 -25.27 8.36
C ASP A 441 21.66 -26.61 8.83
N GLU A 442 20.80 -26.56 9.86
CA GLU A 442 20.06 -27.73 10.38
C GLU A 442 18.73 -27.95 9.68
N LYS A 443 18.05 -26.83 9.26
CA LYS A 443 16.68 -26.87 8.73
C LYS A 443 16.62 -26.96 7.21
N TYR A 444 17.61 -26.45 6.50
CA TYR A 444 17.62 -26.43 5.04
C TYR A 444 17.73 -27.84 4.43
N PRO A 445 18.58 -28.75 4.89
CA PRO A 445 18.59 -30.09 4.32
C PRO A 445 17.21 -30.77 4.40
N VAL A 446 16.83 -31.48 3.31
CA VAL A 446 15.56 -32.21 3.28
C VAL A 446 15.61 -33.34 4.28
N ARG A 447 14.68 -33.34 5.22
CA ARG A 447 14.56 -34.34 6.31
C ARG A 447 13.32 -35.19 6.12
N ASP A 448 13.47 -36.48 6.02
CA ASP A 448 12.37 -37.44 6.00
C ASP A 448 11.76 -37.58 7.42
N MET A 449 10.46 -37.26 7.52
CA MET A 449 9.71 -37.32 8.79
C MET A 449 8.90 -38.64 8.92
N GLY A 450 8.99 -39.52 7.91
CA GLY A 450 8.14 -40.70 7.79
C GLY A 450 6.72 -40.38 7.28
N ASN A 451 5.99 -41.45 6.95
CA ASN A 451 4.60 -41.36 6.45
C ASN A 451 4.42 -40.40 5.27
N GLY A 452 5.39 -40.35 4.35
CA GLY A 452 5.30 -39.48 3.15
C GLY A 452 5.58 -37.99 3.42
N LYS A 453 5.91 -37.61 4.65
CA LYS A 453 6.17 -36.22 5.02
C LYS A 453 7.65 -35.88 5.01
N VAL A 454 7.96 -34.67 4.56
CA VAL A 454 9.33 -34.11 4.55
C VAL A 454 9.33 -32.72 5.14
N ARG A 455 10.45 -32.36 5.80
CA ARG A 455 10.70 -30.98 6.26
C ARG A 455 11.91 -30.40 5.55
N THR A 456 11.82 -29.12 5.22
CA THR A 456 12.93 -28.35 4.67
C THR A 456 12.66 -26.87 4.82
N ALA A 457 13.56 -26.05 4.29
CA ALA A 457 13.49 -24.60 4.41
C ALA A 457 13.65 -23.89 3.07
N GLY A 458 13.25 -22.62 3.04
CA GLY A 458 13.47 -21.70 1.94
C GLY A 458 13.84 -20.32 2.43
N VAL A 459 14.50 -19.53 1.58
CA VAL A 459 15.00 -18.18 1.87
C VAL A 459 14.64 -17.21 0.74
N ALA A 460 14.40 -15.97 1.11
CA ALA A 460 14.27 -14.85 0.17
C ALA A 460 14.74 -13.54 0.78
N MET A 461 15.17 -12.63 -0.11
CA MET A 461 15.46 -11.22 0.21
C MET A 461 14.36 -10.32 -0.36
N ALA A 462 14.23 -9.14 0.22
CA ALA A 462 13.34 -8.11 -0.30
C ALA A 462 13.88 -6.71 -0.06
N MET A 463 13.43 -5.78 -0.90
CA MET A 463 13.52 -4.34 -0.68
C MET A 463 12.20 -3.65 -1.02
N GLN A 464 12.07 -2.38 -0.59
CA GLN A 464 10.95 -1.50 -0.94
C GLN A 464 11.45 -0.04 -0.93
N GLY A 465 10.58 0.93 -1.11
CA GLY A 465 10.93 2.34 -0.97
C GLY A 465 10.41 2.94 0.34
N SER A 466 10.87 4.15 0.65
CA SER A 466 10.39 4.98 1.75
C SER A 466 9.71 6.24 1.18
N GLY A 467 8.50 6.08 0.65
CA GLY A 467 7.81 7.08 -0.14
C GLY A 467 8.25 7.11 -1.61
N ILE A 468 7.69 8.03 -2.38
CA ILE A 468 8.03 8.27 -3.78
C ILE A 468 8.88 9.53 -3.85
N SER A 469 10.14 9.36 -4.30
CA SER A 469 11.11 10.47 -4.38
C SER A 469 10.61 11.62 -5.25
N GLY A 470 10.76 12.85 -4.75
CA GLY A 470 10.34 14.08 -5.45
C GLY A 470 8.83 14.27 -5.62
N VAL A 471 7.99 13.35 -5.12
CA VAL A 471 6.54 13.33 -5.31
C VAL A 471 5.79 13.42 -3.99
N ASP A 472 6.09 12.53 -3.04
CA ASP A 472 5.38 12.52 -1.76
C ASP A 472 5.73 13.73 -0.91
N VAL A 473 4.70 14.32 -0.30
CA VAL A 473 4.81 15.42 0.65
C VAL A 473 4.13 15.02 1.94
N GLY A 474 4.87 15.12 3.04
CA GLY A 474 4.32 15.03 4.39
C GLY A 474 4.39 16.41 5.07
N SER A 475 3.37 16.75 5.84
CA SER A 475 3.36 17.99 6.59
C SER A 475 2.86 17.80 8.01
N ALA A 476 3.37 18.62 8.92
CA ALA A 476 2.99 18.63 10.32
C ALA A 476 2.93 20.05 10.86
N THR A 477 1.96 20.31 11.71
CA THR A 477 1.86 21.51 12.53
C THR A 477 1.96 21.11 14.00
N ILE A 478 2.88 21.69 14.74
CA ILE A 478 3.00 21.53 16.19
C ILE A 478 2.71 22.87 16.87
N LYS A 479 1.87 22.87 17.90
CA LYS A 479 1.43 24.04 18.63
C LYS A 479 1.60 23.82 20.12
N LEU A 480 2.15 24.81 20.83
CA LEU A 480 2.06 24.89 22.26
C LEU A 480 0.66 25.39 22.66
N SER A 481 -0.04 24.63 23.47
CA SER A 481 -1.36 24.98 24.01
C SER A 481 -1.26 25.76 25.31
N ASP A 482 -2.39 26.30 25.77
CA ASP A 482 -2.52 27.24 26.89
C ASP A 482 -1.95 26.76 28.23
N GLU A 483 -1.96 25.48 28.51
CA GLU A 483 -1.41 24.92 29.76
C GLU A 483 0.00 24.31 29.61
N GLY A 484 0.67 24.55 28.49
CA GLY A 484 2.03 24.05 28.27
C GLY A 484 2.11 22.62 27.76
N PHE A 485 1.03 22.05 27.20
CA PHE A 485 1.05 20.81 26.42
C PHE A 485 1.04 21.08 24.90
N TYR A 486 1.21 20.05 24.07
CA TYR A 486 1.33 20.20 22.64
C TYR A 486 0.17 19.60 21.88
N ASN A 487 -0.21 20.26 20.77
CA ASN A 487 -1.09 19.70 19.75
C ASN A 487 -0.28 19.47 18.47
N LEU A 488 -0.27 18.22 18.01
CA LEU A 488 0.32 17.79 16.75
C LEU A 488 -0.77 17.54 15.73
N SER A 489 -0.87 18.39 14.70
CA SER A 489 -1.76 18.18 13.55
C SER A 489 -0.96 17.63 12.37
N ILE A 490 -1.40 16.51 11.82
CA ILE A 490 -0.77 15.79 10.71
C ILE A 490 -1.76 15.55 9.58
N GLY A 491 -1.28 15.56 8.33
CA GLY A 491 -2.11 15.20 7.17
C GLY A 491 -2.19 13.70 6.90
N ALA A 492 -1.28 12.91 7.49
CA ALA A 492 -1.24 11.47 7.34
C ALA A 492 -2.42 10.76 8.03
N ALA A 493 -2.87 9.64 7.44
CA ALA A 493 -4.00 8.85 7.93
C ALA A 493 -3.53 7.57 8.65
N ASP A 494 -3.88 7.40 9.93
CA ASP A 494 -3.69 6.12 10.63
C ASP A 494 -4.74 5.10 10.21
N MET A 495 -4.31 4.08 9.48
CA MET A 495 -5.17 2.97 9.00
C MET A 495 -5.03 1.70 9.86
N GLY A 496 -4.54 1.84 11.10
CA GLY A 496 -4.22 0.74 12.02
C GLY A 496 -2.72 0.52 12.19
N THR A 497 -1.88 1.26 11.46
CA THR A 497 -0.42 1.17 11.50
C THR A 497 0.19 1.74 12.79
N GLY A 498 -0.54 2.64 13.47
CA GLY A 498 -0.06 3.35 14.65
C GLY A 498 0.74 4.62 14.32
N CYS A 499 0.53 5.21 13.13
CA CYS A 499 1.27 6.40 12.73
C CYS A 499 1.05 7.60 13.67
N ASP A 500 -0.17 7.77 14.20
CA ASP A 500 -0.45 8.80 15.23
C ASP A 500 0.49 8.66 16.44
N THR A 501 0.78 7.42 16.85
CA THR A 501 1.66 7.13 17.98
C THR A 501 3.13 7.39 17.64
N ILE A 502 3.61 6.89 16.50
CA ILE A 502 5.04 7.06 16.15
C ILE A 502 5.39 8.51 15.84
N LEU A 503 4.49 9.27 15.23
CA LEU A 503 4.71 10.70 14.98
C LEU A 503 4.69 11.51 16.30
N ALA A 504 3.84 11.11 17.27
CA ALA A 504 3.90 11.66 18.62
C ALA A 504 5.19 11.29 19.36
N GLN A 505 5.74 10.05 19.17
CA GLN A 505 7.04 9.67 19.73
C GLN A 505 8.18 10.53 19.17
N MET A 506 8.18 10.78 17.87
CA MET A 506 9.18 11.66 17.23
C MET A 506 9.09 13.10 17.78
N ALA A 507 7.86 13.64 17.91
CA ALA A 507 7.67 14.96 18.49
C ALA A 507 8.11 15.01 19.95
N ALA A 508 7.79 13.98 20.75
CA ALA A 508 8.18 13.88 22.16
C ALA A 508 9.70 13.79 22.33
N GLU A 509 10.40 13.06 21.44
CA GLU A 509 11.86 13.03 21.39
C GLU A 509 12.44 14.42 21.11
N CYS A 510 11.92 15.11 20.08
CA CYS A 510 12.34 16.46 19.73
C CYS A 510 12.12 17.48 20.86
N LEU A 511 10.98 17.38 21.55
CA LEU A 511 10.55 18.40 22.53
C LEU A 511 10.89 18.02 23.98
N ASP A 512 11.62 16.94 24.17
CA ASP A 512 12.01 16.43 25.50
C ASP A 512 10.81 16.35 26.48
N CYS A 513 9.69 15.81 26.03
CA CYS A 513 8.46 15.68 26.80
C CYS A 513 7.92 14.23 26.79
N SER A 514 6.85 13.96 27.53
CA SER A 514 6.15 12.70 27.46
C SER A 514 5.31 12.61 26.16
N VAL A 515 5.13 11.41 25.65
CA VAL A 515 4.15 11.17 24.54
C VAL A 515 2.73 11.57 24.98
N ASP A 516 2.43 11.49 26.27
CA ASP A 516 1.12 11.87 26.82
C ASP A 516 0.90 13.39 26.84
N ASP A 517 1.97 14.19 26.80
CA ASP A 517 1.89 15.65 26.68
C ASP A 517 1.54 16.12 25.26
N ILE A 518 1.37 15.18 24.30
CA ILE A 518 1.05 15.48 22.90
C ILE A 518 -0.31 14.96 22.52
N ALA A 519 -1.25 15.86 22.26
CA ALA A 519 -2.53 15.54 21.63
C ALA A 519 -2.33 15.48 20.10
N VAL A 520 -2.78 14.38 19.47
CA VAL A 520 -2.65 14.18 18.01
C VAL A 520 -3.99 14.36 17.34
N PHE A 521 -4.00 15.15 16.27
CA PHE A 521 -5.13 15.30 15.36
C PHE A 521 -4.67 15.00 13.93
N GLY A 522 -5.37 14.14 13.23
CA GLY A 522 -4.92 13.71 11.91
C GLY A 522 -5.99 13.56 10.86
N ALA A 523 -5.57 13.93 9.65
CA ALA A 523 -6.20 13.75 8.36
C ALA A 523 -7.62 14.36 8.24
N ASP A 524 -7.63 15.68 8.22
CA ASP A 524 -8.76 16.53 7.86
C ASP A 524 -8.30 17.51 6.76
N SER A 525 -9.02 17.62 5.66
CA SER A 525 -8.60 18.43 4.51
C SER A 525 -8.63 19.94 4.76
N ASP A 526 -9.31 20.40 5.79
CA ASP A 526 -9.41 21.81 6.16
C ASP A 526 -8.47 22.15 7.34
N ALA A 527 -8.40 21.28 8.36
CA ALA A 527 -7.69 21.56 9.61
C ALA A 527 -6.27 20.98 9.65
N SER A 528 -5.96 19.96 8.86
CA SER A 528 -4.60 19.41 8.76
C SER A 528 -3.79 20.10 7.67
N PRO A 529 -2.45 20.22 7.82
CA PRO A 529 -1.59 20.64 6.71
C PRO A 529 -1.60 19.57 5.61
N TYR A 530 -1.32 19.98 4.36
CA TYR A 530 -1.35 19.08 3.21
C TYR A 530 -0.39 17.91 3.37
N ASP A 531 -0.89 16.71 3.07
CA ASP A 531 -0.10 15.47 3.03
C ASP A 531 -0.60 14.64 1.83
N SER A 532 0.31 13.98 1.15
CA SER A 532 -0.04 13.14 0.00
C SER A 532 -0.93 11.95 0.39
N GLY A 533 -0.89 11.54 1.64
CA GLY A 533 -1.65 10.42 2.18
C GLY A 533 -0.76 9.26 2.65
N SER A 534 -1.37 8.31 3.35
CA SER A 534 -0.66 7.16 3.91
C SER A 534 -0.60 6.01 2.90
N TYR A 535 0.36 6.07 1.99
CA TYR A 535 0.67 5.07 0.97
C TYR A 535 2.17 5.06 0.66
N ALA A 536 2.64 4.17 -0.22
CA ALA A 536 4.05 4.01 -0.61
C ALA A 536 5.02 3.95 0.59
N SER A 537 4.51 3.56 1.76
CA SER A 537 5.26 3.52 3.03
C SER A 537 5.90 4.86 3.42
N SER A 538 5.30 6.00 3.00
CA SER A 538 5.88 7.34 3.15
C SER A 538 5.80 7.90 4.57
N THR A 539 4.79 7.56 5.34
CA THR A 539 4.42 8.27 6.58
C THR A 539 5.56 8.37 7.59
N THR A 540 6.23 7.26 7.92
CA THR A 540 7.35 7.28 8.89
C THR A 540 8.49 8.17 8.42
N TYR A 541 8.88 8.03 7.15
CA TYR A 541 10.04 8.71 6.59
C TYR A 541 9.74 10.17 6.21
N VAL A 542 8.68 10.41 5.44
CA VAL A 542 8.37 11.73 4.89
C VAL A 542 7.65 12.62 5.92
N THR A 543 6.52 12.15 6.48
CA THR A 543 5.76 12.93 7.47
C THR A 543 6.52 13.03 8.79
N GLY A 544 7.26 11.97 9.19
CA GLY A 544 8.15 12.01 10.36
C GLY A 544 9.22 13.08 10.26
N LYS A 545 9.83 13.29 9.07
CA LYS A 545 10.81 14.36 8.84
C LYS A 545 10.16 15.75 8.90
N ALA A 546 8.91 15.89 8.47
CA ALA A 546 8.14 17.12 8.65
C ALA A 546 7.89 17.43 10.14
N VAL A 547 7.57 16.40 10.95
CA VAL A 547 7.43 16.55 12.41
C VAL A 547 8.74 17.02 13.05
N GLU A 548 9.88 16.41 12.71
CA GLU A 548 11.19 16.82 13.20
C GLU A 548 11.49 18.29 12.89
N LYS A 549 11.25 18.71 11.63
CA LYS A 549 11.41 20.12 11.18
C LYS A 549 10.49 21.08 11.93
N ALA A 550 9.21 20.72 12.08
CA ALA A 550 8.25 21.56 12.78
C ALA A 550 8.60 21.74 14.26
N CYS A 551 9.04 20.66 14.92
CA CYS A 551 9.49 20.74 16.31
C CYS A 551 10.76 21.60 16.47
N ALA A 552 11.72 21.50 15.56
CA ALA A 552 12.91 22.35 15.57
C ALA A 552 12.54 23.84 15.47
N GLN A 553 11.67 24.19 14.53
CA GLN A 553 11.17 25.56 14.36
C GLN A 553 10.37 26.04 15.58
N LEU A 554 9.56 25.16 16.21
CA LEU A 554 8.82 25.50 17.43
C LEU A 554 9.80 25.84 18.56
N LYS A 555 10.86 25.04 18.77
CA LYS A 555 11.89 25.34 19.81
C LYS A 555 12.54 26.70 19.59
N GLU A 556 12.87 27.04 18.34
CA GLU A 556 13.40 28.37 18.03
C GLU A 556 12.42 29.49 18.41
N ASN A 557 11.13 29.31 18.12
CA ASN A 557 10.08 30.28 18.47
C ASN A 557 9.93 30.43 19.99
N LEU A 558 9.96 29.29 20.72
CA LEU A 558 9.94 29.29 22.20
C LEU A 558 11.15 30.03 22.79
N CYS A 559 12.35 29.79 22.27
CA CYS A 559 13.55 30.48 22.71
C CYS A 559 13.46 31.99 22.45
N LYS A 560 12.93 32.44 21.31
CA LYS A 560 12.74 33.87 21.01
C LYS A 560 11.82 34.54 22.02
N ILE A 561 10.69 33.94 22.36
CA ILE A 561 9.74 34.50 23.33
C ILE A 561 10.36 34.52 24.72
N ALA A 562 10.99 33.42 25.13
CA ALA A 562 11.64 33.31 26.45
C ALA A 562 12.79 34.30 26.63
N ALA A 563 13.63 34.51 25.60
CA ALA A 563 14.70 35.50 25.62
C ALA A 563 14.16 36.92 25.88
N GLY A 564 13.07 37.30 25.24
CA GLY A 564 12.35 38.54 25.54
C GLY A 564 11.83 38.63 26.98
N MET A 565 11.30 37.53 27.54
CA MET A 565 10.84 37.47 28.92
C MET A 565 11.99 37.54 29.92
N LEU A 566 13.15 36.97 29.59
CA LEU A 566 14.36 36.95 30.42
C LEU A 566 15.26 38.17 30.19
N ASN A 567 14.88 39.10 29.30
CA ASN A 567 15.66 40.27 28.92
C ASN A 567 17.12 39.94 28.49
N CYS A 568 17.27 38.98 27.58
CA CYS A 568 18.57 38.52 27.06
C CYS A 568 18.51 38.21 25.56
N GLY A 569 19.65 37.91 24.96
CA GLY A 569 19.73 37.47 23.56
C GLY A 569 19.16 36.06 23.35
N VAL A 570 18.70 35.77 22.13
CA VAL A 570 18.19 34.42 21.77
C VAL A 570 19.32 33.37 21.82
N ASP A 571 20.55 33.78 21.57
CA ASP A 571 21.78 32.97 21.66
C ASP A 571 22.24 32.71 23.10
N GLU A 572 21.63 33.39 24.07
CA GLU A 572 21.91 33.21 25.50
C GLU A 572 20.92 32.25 26.20
N VAL A 573 19.98 31.67 25.47
CA VAL A 573 18.97 30.73 26.02
C VAL A 573 19.00 29.40 25.31
N GLU A 574 18.58 28.34 26.02
CA GLU A 574 18.37 27.02 25.45
C GLU A 574 17.00 26.43 25.87
N PHE A 575 16.40 25.65 24.97
CA PHE A 575 15.23 24.87 25.30
C PHE A 575 15.62 23.65 26.16
N ALA A 576 14.98 23.47 27.30
CA ALA A 576 15.26 22.43 28.28
C ALA A 576 13.98 21.64 28.65
N GLY A 577 13.26 21.13 27.65
CA GLY A 577 12.05 20.33 27.83
C GLY A 577 10.86 21.17 28.31
N ARG A 578 10.62 21.28 29.62
CA ARG A 578 9.50 22.04 30.18
C ARG A 578 9.79 23.51 30.43
N THR A 579 11.02 23.96 30.23
CA THR A 579 11.46 25.35 30.42
C THR A 579 12.37 25.79 29.28
N VAL A 580 12.53 27.09 29.16
CA VAL A 580 13.63 27.71 28.42
C VAL A 580 14.50 28.43 29.43
N ARG A 581 15.77 28.13 29.48
CA ARG A 581 16.71 28.65 30.49
C ARG A 581 17.85 29.44 29.89
N LYS A 582 18.40 30.37 30.65
CA LYS A 582 19.64 31.02 30.28
C LYS A 582 20.82 30.06 30.37
N LEU A 583 21.74 30.15 29.41
CA LEU A 583 22.96 29.33 29.39
C LEU A 583 23.87 29.55 30.62
N ASP A 584 23.81 30.76 31.22
CA ASP A 584 24.55 31.08 32.44
C ASP A 584 23.88 30.60 33.75
N GLY A 585 22.68 29.98 33.64
CA GLY A 585 21.93 29.46 34.77
C GLY A 585 21.24 30.52 35.65
N THR A 586 21.22 31.79 35.24
CA THR A 586 20.69 32.90 36.08
C THR A 586 19.18 33.07 36.00
N GLY A 587 18.47 32.34 35.12
CA GLY A 587 17.03 32.42 34.99
C GLY A 587 16.44 31.40 34.01
N GLU A 588 15.18 31.07 34.24
CA GLU A 588 14.39 30.20 33.34
C GLU A 588 12.93 30.65 33.28
N VAL A 589 12.23 30.27 32.22
CA VAL A 589 10.81 30.51 32.01
C VAL A 589 10.14 29.19 31.67
N SER A 590 9.02 28.91 32.31
CA SER A 590 8.26 27.69 32.03
C SER A 590 7.49 27.78 30.70
N LEU A 591 7.17 26.62 30.11
CA LEU A 591 6.27 26.58 28.95
C LEU A 591 4.89 27.13 29.26
N PHE A 592 4.40 26.98 30.50
CA PHE A 592 3.16 27.59 30.96
C PHE A 592 3.22 29.12 30.89
N ASP A 593 4.30 29.73 31.38
CA ASP A 593 4.47 31.18 31.33
C ASP A 593 4.60 31.69 29.89
N ILE A 594 5.32 30.97 29.02
CA ILE A 594 5.43 31.28 27.60
C ILE A 594 4.07 31.21 26.92
N ALA A 595 3.29 30.14 27.16
CA ALA A 595 1.94 29.97 26.63
C ALA A 595 1.01 31.10 27.10
N THR A 596 1.01 31.42 28.40
CA THR A 596 0.24 32.52 28.98
C THR A 596 0.60 33.86 28.39
N LYS A 597 1.91 34.15 28.26
CA LYS A 597 2.40 35.38 27.61
C LYS A 597 1.91 35.52 26.18
N SER A 598 1.94 34.45 25.41
CA SER A 598 1.51 34.46 24.02
C SER A 598 0.01 34.68 23.84
N MET A 599 -0.81 34.25 24.82
CA MET A 599 -2.26 34.47 24.79
C MET A 599 -2.69 35.88 25.22
N CYS A 600 -1.96 36.47 26.16
CA CYS A 600 -2.34 37.74 26.80
C CYS A 600 -1.63 38.97 26.20
N GLY A 601 -0.68 38.78 25.30
CA GLY A 601 0.11 39.84 24.66
C GLY A 601 -0.22 40.01 23.18
N ASN A 602 0.50 40.94 22.52
CA ASN A 602 0.50 41.09 21.07
C ASN A 602 1.44 40.05 20.39
N GLU A 603 1.76 38.99 21.08
CA GLU A 603 2.60 37.91 20.56
C GLU A 603 1.80 36.98 19.65
N THR A 604 2.45 36.44 18.65
CA THR A 604 1.86 35.42 17.78
C THR A 604 1.68 34.09 18.51
N ALA A 605 0.64 33.33 18.15
CA ALA A 605 0.46 31.98 18.65
C ALA A 605 1.74 31.14 18.46
N VAL A 606 2.12 30.39 19.50
CA VAL A 606 3.34 29.59 19.49
C VAL A 606 3.09 28.29 18.74
N GLN A 607 3.32 28.34 17.45
CA GLN A 607 3.17 27.18 16.57
C GLN A 607 4.21 27.20 15.47
N ALA A 608 4.43 26.02 14.88
CA ALA A 608 5.27 25.86 13.70
C ALA A 608 4.65 24.84 12.75
N THR A 609 4.72 25.12 11.46
CA THR A 609 4.28 24.20 10.41
C THR A 609 5.44 23.94 9.47
N ALA A 610 5.72 22.68 9.19
CA ALA A 610 6.74 22.30 8.24
C ALA A 610 6.23 21.21 7.29
N SER A 611 6.79 21.23 6.09
CA SER A 611 6.59 20.21 5.06
C SER A 611 7.92 19.57 4.68
N HIS A 612 7.85 18.33 4.24
CA HIS A 612 8.99 17.62 3.71
C HIS A 612 8.59 16.83 2.46
N SER A 613 9.45 16.90 1.45
CA SER A 613 9.47 16.00 0.30
C SER A 613 10.93 15.58 0.12
N SER A 614 11.16 14.29 -0.07
CA SER A 614 12.53 13.78 -0.20
C SER A 614 12.92 13.61 -1.67
N PRO A 615 14.13 14.03 -2.08
CA PRO A 615 14.62 13.75 -3.42
C PRO A 615 15.03 12.29 -3.64
N ILE A 616 15.11 11.50 -2.57
CA ILE A 616 15.47 10.08 -2.58
C ILE A 616 14.43 9.25 -1.85
N SER A 617 14.41 7.95 -2.12
CA SER A 617 13.52 6.97 -1.48
C SER A 617 14.35 5.82 -0.91
N PRO A 618 15.03 6.03 0.25
CA PRO A 618 15.96 5.05 0.78
C PRO A 618 15.27 3.71 1.07
N PRO A 619 15.78 2.59 0.54
CA PRO A 619 15.11 1.32 0.69
C PRO A 619 15.30 0.71 2.08
N PRO A 620 14.22 0.24 2.73
CA PRO A 620 14.31 -0.81 3.73
C PRO A 620 14.68 -2.14 3.06
N PHE A 621 15.31 -3.04 3.85
CA PHE A 621 15.67 -4.38 3.40
C PHE A 621 15.12 -5.43 4.37
N MET A 622 14.89 -6.65 3.86
CA MET A 622 14.38 -7.76 4.67
C MET A 622 14.91 -9.08 4.14
N VAL A 623 15.22 -9.98 5.06
CA VAL A 623 15.46 -11.40 4.78
C VAL A 623 14.39 -12.20 5.49
N GLY A 624 13.77 -13.15 4.77
CA GLY A 624 12.79 -14.10 5.29
C GLY A 624 13.24 -15.53 5.07
N MET A 625 13.15 -16.35 6.12
CA MET A 625 13.41 -17.81 6.05
C MET A 625 12.20 -18.56 6.60
N VAL A 626 11.78 -19.61 5.90
CA VAL A 626 10.61 -20.43 6.25
C VAL A 626 10.98 -21.89 6.36
N GLU A 627 10.47 -22.56 7.40
CA GLU A 627 10.47 -24.02 7.52
C GLU A 627 9.08 -24.55 7.23
N ILE A 628 8.99 -25.53 6.34
CA ILE A 628 7.74 -26.21 6.00
C ILE A 628 7.78 -27.69 6.34
N GLU A 629 6.61 -28.28 6.61
CA GLU A 629 6.36 -29.71 6.51
C GLU A 629 5.45 -29.94 5.29
N LEU A 630 5.89 -30.79 4.37
CA LEU A 630 5.16 -31.12 3.15
C LEU A 630 4.79 -32.60 3.17
N ASP A 631 3.52 -32.88 2.97
CA ASP A 631 2.98 -34.23 2.78
C ASP A 631 2.95 -34.58 1.29
N LYS A 632 3.80 -35.49 0.84
CA LYS A 632 3.93 -35.87 -0.58
C LYS A 632 2.72 -36.69 -1.10
N GLU A 633 1.88 -37.25 -0.21
CA GLU A 633 0.69 -38.00 -0.61
C GLU A 633 -0.51 -37.09 -0.89
N THR A 634 -0.58 -35.93 -0.24
CA THR A 634 -1.70 -35.00 -0.36
C THR A 634 -1.33 -33.66 -1.02
N GLY A 635 -0.03 -33.33 -1.06
CA GLY A 635 0.45 -32.02 -1.49
C GLY A 635 0.29 -30.91 -0.44
N GLN A 636 -0.18 -31.25 0.77
CA GLN A 636 -0.37 -30.27 1.85
C GLN A 636 0.96 -29.70 2.32
N VAL A 637 1.00 -28.39 2.48
CA VAL A 637 2.15 -27.62 2.97
C VAL A 637 1.76 -26.91 4.26
N ASP A 638 2.44 -27.27 5.35
CA ASP A 638 2.27 -26.63 6.65
C ASP A 638 3.47 -25.72 6.95
N VAL A 639 3.21 -24.46 7.26
CA VAL A 639 4.24 -23.48 7.69
C VAL A 639 4.54 -23.71 9.17
N LEU A 640 5.74 -24.17 9.49
CA LEU A 640 6.12 -24.49 10.88
C LEU A 640 6.77 -23.32 11.62
N ASP A 641 7.67 -22.59 10.92
CA ASP A 641 8.46 -21.51 11.49
C ASP A 641 8.80 -20.50 10.40
N TYR A 642 8.59 -19.24 10.68
CA TYR A 642 9.00 -18.13 9.81
C TYR A 642 9.82 -17.13 10.60
N VAL A 643 11.04 -16.87 10.15
CA VAL A 643 11.92 -15.84 10.71
C VAL A 643 12.10 -14.73 9.71
N ALA A 644 11.91 -13.51 10.18
CA ALA A 644 12.19 -12.31 9.41
C ALA A 644 13.14 -11.39 10.16
N VAL A 645 14.16 -10.90 9.47
CA VAL A 645 15.03 -9.84 9.97
C VAL A 645 14.94 -8.66 9.03
N VAL A 646 14.61 -7.50 9.59
CA VAL A 646 14.26 -6.29 8.81
C VAL A 646 15.22 -5.15 9.15
N ASP A 647 15.75 -4.51 8.12
CA ASP A 647 16.41 -3.22 8.20
C ASP A 647 15.42 -2.12 7.78
N CYS A 648 14.80 -1.49 8.76
CA CYS A 648 13.98 -0.29 8.57
C CYS A 648 14.67 0.98 9.13
N GLY A 649 16.00 0.98 9.15
CA GLY A 649 16.77 2.00 9.87
C GLY A 649 16.56 1.88 11.38
N THR A 650 16.28 2.99 12.04
CA THR A 650 15.87 3.00 13.45
C THR A 650 14.37 2.68 13.55
N PRO A 651 13.96 1.57 14.16
CA PRO A 651 12.54 1.30 14.40
C PRO A 651 12.00 2.27 15.46
N VAL A 652 11.15 3.22 15.07
CA VAL A 652 10.63 4.27 15.97
C VAL A 652 9.87 3.66 17.15
N ASN A 653 9.08 2.62 16.87
CA ASN A 653 8.40 1.81 17.88
C ASN A 653 8.58 0.32 17.54
N PRO A 654 9.47 -0.40 18.22
CA PRO A 654 9.77 -1.79 17.90
C PRO A 654 8.57 -2.73 17.96
N ASN A 655 7.63 -2.52 18.90
CA ASN A 655 6.43 -3.34 19.00
C ASN A 655 5.47 -3.13 17.83
N LEU A 656 5.23 -1.88 17.44
CA LEU A 656 4.37 -1.58 16.29
C LEU A 656 5.02 -2.04 14.98
N ALA A 657 6.33 -1.88 14.84
CA ALA A 657 7.09 -2.38 13.69
C ALA A 657 7.00 -3.90 13.58
N ARG A 658 7.15 -4.63 14.70
CA ARG A 658 7.02 -6.09 14.76
C ARG A 658 5.62 -6.55 14.33
N VAL A 659 4.56 -5.93 14.85
CA VAL A 659 3.17 -6.27 14.49
C VAL A 659 2.90 -6.04 13.01
N GLN A 660 3.46 -4.95 12.43
CA GLN A 660 3.37 -4.70 10.98
C GLN A 660 4.08 -5.78 10.17
N THR A 661 5.23 -6.25 10.64
CA THR A 661 6.00 -7.30 9.98
C THR A 661 5.26 -8.64 10.03
N GLU A 662 4.80 -9.07 11.21
CA GLU A 662 4.01 -10.29 11.38
C GLU A 662 2.76 -10.29 10.50
N GLY A 663 2.01 -9.17 10.47
CA GLY A 663 0.83 -9.03 9.63
C GLY A 663 1.12 -9.08 8.13
N GLY A 664 2.24 -8.53 7.67
CA GLY A 664 2.66 -8.61 6.27
C GLY A 664 3.12 -10.00 5.85
N ILE A 665 3.84 -10.71 6.73
CA ILE A 665 4.24 -12.10 6.50
C ILE A 665 3.00 -12.98 6.28
N VAL A 666 1.98 -12.86 7.14
CA VAL A 666 0.74 -13.65 7.00
C VAL A 666 0.03 -13.35 5.68
N GLN A 667 -0.04 -12.08 5.25
CA GLN A 667 -0.58 -11.73 3.93
C GLN A 667 0.23 -12.34 2.79
N GLY A 668 1.57 -12.34 2.88
CA GLY A 668 2.44 -12.97 1.88
C GLY A 668 2.30 -14.49 1.83
N ILE A 669 2.11 -15.15 2.97
CA ILE A 669 1.79 -16.59 3.04
C ILE A 669 0.42 -16.86 2.42
N GLY A 670 -0.56 -15.98 2.67
CA GLY A 670 -1.89 -16.04 2.05
C GLY A 670 -1.79 -16.03 0.52
N MET A 671 -1.07 -15.07 -0.03
CA MET A 671 -0.82 -14.96 -1.46
C MET A 671 -0.09 -16.18 -2.02
N ALA A 672 0.83 -16.79 -1.24
CA ALA A 672 1.61 -17.94 -1.69
C ALA A 672 0.81 -19.23 -1.78
N LEU A 673 -0.09 -19.49 -0.82
CA LEU A 673 -0.69 -20.82 -0.62
C LEU A 673 -2.22 -20.87 -0.70
N PHE A 674 -2.93 -19.74 -0.52
CA PHE A 674 -4.37 -19.75 -0.27
C PHE A 674 -5.20 -18.86 -1.20
N GLU A 675 -4.72 -17.64 -1.47
CA GLU A 675 -5.54 -16.59 -2.06
C GLU A 675 -5.57 -16.69 -3.59
N ASP A 676 -6.74 -16.85 -4.14
CA ASP A 676 -6.96 -16.94 -5.59
C ASP A 676 -8.17 -16.09 -5.98
N VAL A 677 -8.06 -15.40 -7.10
CA VAL A 677 -9.17 -14.72 -7.77
C VAL A 677 -9.26 -15.26 -9.17
N THR A 678 -10.39 -15.90 -9.46
CA THR A 678 -10.66 -16.50 -10.77
C THR A 678 -11.90 -15.89 -11.41
N TYR A 679 -11.93 -15.88 -12.73
CA TYR A 679 -13.06 -15.37 -13.50
C TYR A 679 -13.71 -16.49 -14.28
N GLU A 680 -15.04 -16.56 -14.17
CA GLU A 680 -15.86 -17.42 -15.03
C GLU A 680 -15.76 -16.94 -16.50
N PRO A 681 -16.11 -17.78 -17.49
CA PRO A 681 -16.13 -17.36 -18.90
C PRO A 681 -16.99 -16.13 -19.22
N THR A 682 -17.88 -15.76 -18.30
CA THR A 682 -18.70 -14.54 -18.37
C THR A 682 -18.01 -13.29 -17.88
N GLY A 683 -16.79 -13.40 -17.32
CA GLY A 683 -16.07 -12.33 -16.63
C GLY A 683 -16.52 -12.10 -15.19
N ARG A 684 -17.41 -12.95 -14.65
CA ARG A 684 -17.82 -12.90 -13.25
C ARG A 684 -16.72 -13.48 -12.35
N ILE A 685 -16.49 -12.81 -11.23
CA ILE A 685 -15.55 -13.31 -10.20
C ILE A 685 -16.19 -14.51 -9.46
N ALA A 686 -15.44 -15.59 -9.30
CA ALA A 686 -15.93 -16.79 -8.64
C ALA A 686 -15.86 -16.66 -7.11
N GLU A 687 -14.81 -16.06 -6.59
CA GLU A 687 -14.53 -15.90 -5.16
C GLU A 687 -15.09 -14.57 -4.62
N ASN A 688 -16.41 -14.47 -4.50
CA ASN A 688 -17.12 -13.25 -4.11
C ASN A 688 -17.41 -13.13 -2.60
N SER A 689 -16.94 -14.06 -1.80
CA SER A 689 -17.10 -14.07 -0.33
C SER A 689 -16.00 -14.85 0.36
N PHE A 690 -15.85 -14.75 1.69
CA PHE A 690 -14.90 -15.55 2.47
C PHE A 690 -15.26 -17.07 2.51
N MET A 691 -16.40 -17.45 1.94
CA MET A 691 -16.71 -18.88 1.74
C MET A 691 -15.87 -19.47 0.61
N GLN A 692 -15.55 -18.69 -0.42
CA GLN A 692 -14.75 -19.11 -1.58
C GLN A 692 -13.34 -18.54 -1.49
N TYR A 693 -13.18 -17.24 -1.22
CA TYR A 693 -11.88 -16.59 -1.06
C TYR A 693 -11.27 -16.92 0.30
N LYS A 694 -10.19 -17.70 0.29
CA LYS A 694 -9.54 -18.18 1.51
C LYS A 694 -8.37 -17.27 1.89
N ILE A 695 -8.35 -16.85 3.15
CA ILE A 695 -7.22 -16.18 3.79
C ILE A 695 -6.69 -17.06 4.93
N PRO A 696 -5.40 -16.98 5.27
CA PRO A 696 -4.84 -17.73 6.38
C PRO A 696 -5.53 -17.41 7.71
N THR A 697 -5.71 -18.42 8.51
CA THR A 697 -6.17 -18.32 9.91
C THR A 697 -5.00 -18.54 10.87
N ARG A 698 -5.24 -18.39 12.18
CA ARG A 698 -4.21 -18.68 13.18
C ARG A 698 -3.75 -20.16 13.16
N LEU A 699 -4.59 -21.07 12.69
CA LEU A 699 -4.27 -22.49 12.59
C LEU A 699 -3.30 -22.80 11.44
N ASP A 700 -3.28 -21.96 10.42
CA ASP A 700 -2.42 -22.12 9.24
C ASP A 700 -1.00 -21.57 9.47
N MET A 701 -0.78 -20.92 10.63
CA MET A 701 0.49 -20.27 10.95
C MET A 701 1.21 -21.00 12.07
N GLY A 702 2.45 -21.36 11.81
CA GLY A 702 3.39 -21.82 12.82
C GLY A 702 3.94 -20.66 13.68
N LYS A 703 5.21 -20.74 14.03
CA LYS A 703 5.90 -19.67 14.75
C LYS A 703 6.24 -18.52 13.79
N LEU A 704 6.02 -17.30 14.23
CA LEU A 704 6.50 -16.09 13.55
C LEU A 704 7.50 -15.40 14.47
N ARG A 705 8.71 -15.16 13.99
CA ARG A 705 9.79 -14.49 14.73
C ARG A 705 10.31 -13.33 13.91
N VAL A 706 10.32 -12.15 14.50
CA VAL A 706 10.75 -10.91 13.85
C VAL A 706 11.80 -10.23 14.68
N GLU A 707 12.93 -9.91 14.05
CA GLU A 707 13.99 -9.06 14.63
C GLU A 707 14.36 -7.93 13.67
N PHE A 708 15.07 -6.95 14.19
CA PHE A 708 15.53 -5.78 13.45
C PHE A 708 17.04 -5.67 13.50
N GLU A 709 17.66 -5.46 12.33
CA GLU A 709 19.02 -5.01 12.20
C GLU A 709 19.02 -3.52 11.86
N SER A 710 19.68 -2.73 12.68
CA SER A 710 19.68 -1.29 12.51
C SER A 710 20.75 -0.84 11.52
N SER A 711 20.36 -0.11 10.50
CA SER A 711 21.14 0.89 9.79
C SER A 711 20.71 2.28 10.26
N TYR A 712 21.46 3.32 9.95
CA TYR A 712 21.07 4.70 10.28
C TYR A 712 20.98 5.52 9.02
N GLU A 713 19.73 5.80 8.57
CA GLU A 713 19.48 6.60 7.38
C GLU A 713 19.50 8.10 7.72
N GLN A 714 20.55 8.80 7.31
CA GLN A 714 20.72 10.21 7.67
C GLN A 714 19.64 11.14 7.13
N SER A 715 19.03 10.80 6.00
CA SER A 715 17.93 11.58 5.42
C SER A 715 16.59 11.36 6.15
N GLY A 716 16.47 10.27 6.90
CA GLY A 716 15.27 9.92 7.65
C GLY A 716 15.18 10.56 9.05
N PRO A 717 14.00 10.64 9.64
CA PRO A 717 13.83 11.12 11.00
C PRO A 717 14.45 10.11 11.97
N PHE A 718 15.37 10.56 12.82
CA PHE A 718 16.07 9.71 13.79
C PHE A 718 16.74 8.46 13.18
N GLY A 719 17.09 8.51 11.90
CA GLY A 719 17.69 7.39 11.18
C GLY A 719 16.70 6.33 10.69
N ALA A 720 15.41 6.59 10.74
CA ALA A 720 14.36 5.66 10.31
C ALA A 720 14.18 5.62 8.80
N LYS A 721 13.88 4.44 8.28
CA LYS A 721 13.32 4.18 6.94
C LYS A 721 11.87 3.68 7.10
N SER A 722 11.26 3.24 6.02
CA SER A 722 9.91 2.66 6.04
C SER A 722 9.91 1.18 6.46
N ILE A 723 8.70 0.65 6.77
CA ILE A 723 8.51 -0.78 7.03
C ILE A 723 7.17 -1.29 6.46
N GLY A 724 6.29 -0.39 6.03
CA GLY A 724 4.88 -0.72 5.76
C GLY A 724 4.64 -1.81 4.72
N GLU A 725 5.42 -1.88 3.65
CA GLU A 725 5.15 -2.73 2.49
C GLU A 725 6.17 -3.86 2.29
N ILE A 726 7.43 -3.67 2.65
CA ILE A 726 8.48 -4.67 2.44
C ILE A 726 8.13 -6.03 3.04
N VAL A 727 7.42 -6.03 4.12
CA VAL A 727 7.11 -7.18 4.98
C VAL A 727 6.23 -8.27 4.34
N ILE A 728 5.63 -8.01 3.17
CA ILE A 728 4.86 -8.98 2.40
C ILE A 728 5.68 -9.66 1.30
N ASN A 729 6.87 -9.16 0.99
CA ASN A 729 7.57 -9.51 -0.24
C ASN A 729 8.35 -10.83 -0.18
N THR A 730 8.82 -11.26 1.00
CA THR A 730 9.66 -12.46 1.15
C THR A 730 8.89 -13.79 1.24
N PRO A 731 7.64 -13.90 1.75
CA PRO A 731 7.01 -15.19 1.96
C PRO A 731 6.79 -16.02 0.69
N SER A 732 6.28 -15.40 -0.39
CA SER A 732 5.97 -16.13 -1.62
C SER A 732 7.21 -16.80 -2.25
N PRO A 733 8.34 -16.13 -2.47
CA PRO A 733 9.52 -16.78 -3.01
C PRO A 733 10.18 -17.76 -2.03
N ALA A 734 10.18 -17.48 -0.72
CA ALA A 734 10.74 -18.40 0.28
C ALA A 734 9.95 -19.72 0.34
N LEU A 735 8.61 -19.66 0.29
CA LEU A 735 7.75 -20.84 0.24
C LEU A 735 7.91 -21.62 -1.07
N ALA A 736 7.93 -20.93 -2.22
CA ALA A 736 8.17 -21.59 -3.52
C ALA A 736 9.50 -22.33 -3.54
N HIS A 737 10.56 -21.71 -3.00
CA HIS A 737 11.87 -22.33 -2.86
C HIS A 737 11.81 -23.57 -1.94
N ALA A 738 11.20 -23.46 -0.75
CA ALA A 738 11.09 -24.59 0.17
C ALA A 738 10.33 -25.78 -0.45
N ILE A 739 9.24 -25.50 -1.17
CA ILE A 739 8.44 -26.53 -1.85
C ILE A 739 9.24 -27.18 -2.98
N ALA A 740 9.96 -26.39 -3.78
CA ALA A 740 10.82 -26.91 -4.84
C ALA A 740 11.94 -27.79 -4.27
N HIS A 741 12.58 -27.37 -3.18
CA HIS A 741 13.62 -28.15 -2.49
C HIS A 741 13.09 -29.46 -1.91
N ALA A 742 11.84 -29.46 -1.38
CA ALA A 742 11.18 -30.67 -0.84
C ALA A 742 10.80 -31.68 -1.94
N THR A 743 10.45 -31.20 -3.14
CA THR A 743 9.80 -32.01 -4.19
C THR A 743 10.65 -32.23 -5.43
N GLY A 744 11.65 -31.37 -5.68
CA GLY A 744 12.37 -31.26 -6.95
C GLY A 744 11.57 -30.57 -8.05
N VAL A 745 10.40 -29.97 -7.75
CA VAL A 745 9.49 -29.37 -8.72
C VAL A 745 9.33 -27.85 -8.45
N TRP A 746 9.70 -27.03 -9.43
CA TRP A 746 9.57 -25.58 -9.37
C TRP A 746 8.15 -25.14 -9.76
N HIS A 747 7.42 -24.58 -8.80
CA HIS A 747 6.11 -23.99 -9.02
C HIS A 747 6.26 -22.49 -9.30
N ARG A 748 5.83 -22.08 -10.49
CA ARG A 748 5.99 -20.71 -11.00
C ARG A 748 4.68 -19.92 -11.07
N GLU A 749 3.59 -20.51 -10.56
CA GLU A 749 2.26 -19.89 -10.51
C GLU A 749 1.73 -19.90 -9.08
N LEU A 750 1.37 -18.72 -8.55
CA LEU A 750 0.69 -18.56 -7.26
C LEU A 750 -0.85 -18.59 -7.43
N PRO A 751 -1.59 -19.06 -6.40
CA PRO A 751 -1.12 -19.71 -5.20
C PRO A 751 -0.61 -21.15 -5.51
N ILE A 752 0.34 -21.62 -4.71
CA ILE A 752 0.86 -23.01 -4.78
C ILE A 752 -0.04 -23.88 -3.91
N THR A 753 -1.16 -24.31 -4.47
CA THR A 753 -2.16 -25.11 -3.77
C THR A 753 -1.71 -26.55 -3.58
N PRO A 754 -2.25 -27.29 -2.59
CA PRO A 754 -1.96 -28.72 -2.41
C PRO A 754 -2.17 -29.54 -3.68
N GLU A 755 -3.19 -29.21 -4.48
CA GLU A 755 -3.45 -29.86 -5.76
C GLU A 755 -2.29 -29.63 -6.75
N LYS A 756 -1.79 -28.40 -6.90
CA LYS A 756 -0.65 -28.08 -7.78
C LYS A 756 0.60 -28.86 -7.34
N VAL A 757 0.88 -28.88 -6.04
CA VAL A 757 2.02 -29.63 -5.46
C VAL A 757 1.91 -31.11 -5.77
N LEU A 758 0.77 -31.74 -5.50
CA LEU A 758 0.53 -33.16 -5.74
C LEU A 758 0.68 -33.54 -7.22
N TRP A 759 0.10 -32.72 -8.13
CA TRP A 759 0.24 -32.97 -9.56
C TRP A 759 1.66 -32.75 -10.06
N GLY A 760 2.38 -31.75 -9.51
CA GLY A 760 3.78 -31.53 -9.80
C GLY A 760 4.65 -32.74 -9.47
N ILE A 761 4.48 -33.31 -8.25
CA ILE A 761 5.18 -34.51 -7.81
C ILE A 761 4.87 -35.71 -8.74
N LYS A 762 3.60 -35.94 -9.05
CA LYS A 762 3.20 -37.07 -9.93
C LYS A 762 3.78 -36.97 -11.34
N LYS A 763 3.75 -35.76 -11.95
CA LYS A 763 4.34 -35.52 -13.27
C LYS A 763 5.87 -35.64 -13.30
N GLY A 764 6.54 -35.32 -12.20
CA GLY A 764 8.00 -35.49 -12.08
C GLY A 764 8.43 -36.95 -11.86
N GLN A 765 7.49 -37.86 -11.57
CA GLN A 765 7.72 -39.29 -11.45
C GLN A 765 7.48 -40.08 -12.75
N GLU A 766 6.80 -39.48 -13.76
CA GLU A 766 6.65 -39.98 -15.11
C GLU A 766 7.84 -39.55 -16.00
#